data_2b0de04b38d8a7db9739d5ef492c8eb4
#
_entry.id   2b0de04b38d8a7db9739d5ef492c8eb4
#
_cell.length_a   1.000
_cell.length_b   1.000
_cell.length_c   1.000
_cell.angle_alpha   90.00
_cell.angle_beta   90.00
_cell.angle_gamma   90.00
#
_symmetry.space_group_name_H-M   'P 1'
#
loop_
_entity.id
_entity.type
_entity.pdbx_description
1 polymer ?
#
loop_
_entity_poly.entity_id
_entity_poly.type
_entity_poly.pdbx_seq_one_letter_code
_entity_poly.pdbx_strand_id
1 'polypeptide(L)'
;MHIDHDNLTLLNESDVEQKVVMPLLAGSAYLEIPQDRIFTKNYLAPTALDKSADKTSGYFPDYSVWMHGFPILIIEVKAPDVMSEVGYREASLYARHLNQQYGADFNPCRFIISTNGQQLLFGHWDCDPILRIQIADLRSGTAALVDLSKQCSARILNAFALDCLARVRSQNQFYPYNAAGGQAILNARRPPNSFAADMSPILRRYFSSSIQENVREIIERAYVSSAERTEYDRILEALLKERLYTRSGSLSQQLEPDRHSEEHIARAIEDFQKARPESGQIQIIQGAVGSGKSLFARRYKELLQPKEHAERCRWSFIDFNASPADLSHAEQWLCRSFIEGFEKENASLDLSSKNVLRGIFSRNIQRRKYIYDELERSAPDQAAVSKATDLAKWQDSPEEMTEGVANYVLGIRKETLVVVMDNVDRLDLKNQLAAFQLTLWFMHRTRAFVILQMRDETYERYKNLPPLDTFRTGIVFHITPPRFADVVKRRLELALEYLEAESKGQQSFTIESGVRFSYHKSHLQTFLRSLYVELFDRRRNISRVLEALVGRDVRRALEMFVSIITSGHLSPTAIASTTIGGGGVSITERRIIKILMRTDYAFFSPHSGFISNIFDYNPDWQKPDNFLLIEILFFLARNRKRVGQMGLEGYFTCQSITENLQKFGYDPQDVLGALNHLLNKQLIAADHMNFQKVELNDSVRILASGYIHVRVLTGRLEYLYGILPTTPFTDKRTADRIGDIVNNEVVRGEIGLHQTLRAVELFFDYLNQENNFLTNSFLQSSETGRVYVLNLIRRGILHSKNVTSGLTTEPDILDL
;
A
#
# COMPACT_ATOMS: atom_id res chain seq x y z
N MET A 1 -9.88 39.24 -17.49
CA MET A 1 -11.19 39.71 -18.01
C MET A 1 -11.48 41.07 -17.44
N HIS A 2 -12.08 41.97 -18.23
CA HIS A 2 -12.37 43.34 -17.80
C HIS A 2 -13.73 43.74 -18.37
N ILE A 3 -14.54 44.54 -17.65
CA ILE A 3 -15.78 45.10 -18.14
C ILE A 3 -15.37 46.32 -18.94
N ASP A 4 -15.74 46.37 -20.25
CA ASP A 4 -15.51 47.52 -21.10
C ASP A 4 -16.64 48.58 -20.87
N HIS A 5 -16.50 49.39 -19.85
CA HIS A 5 -17.51 50.37 -19.44
C HIS A 5 -17.77 51.45 -20.47
N ASP A 6 -16.83 51.72 -21.39
CA ASP A 6 -16.91 52.83 -22.34
C ASP A 6 -17.65 52.38 -23.66
N ASN A 7 -17.63 51.07 -23.98
CA ASN A 7 -18.28 50.49 -25.17
C ASN A 7 -19.31 49.41 -24.81
N LEU A 8 -19.87 49.41 -23.60
CA LEU A 8 -20.79 48.37 -23.15
C LEU A 8 -22.13 48.46 -23.85
N THR A 9 -22.35 47.59 -24.82
CA THR A 9 -23.65 47.43 -25.52
C THR A 9 -24.23 46.08 -25.08
N LEU A 10 -25.41 46.11 -24.44
CA LEU A 10 -26.14 44.97 -23.94
C LEU A 10 -27.48 44.85 -24.62
N LEU A 11 -27.69 43.79 -25.38
CA LEU A 11 -28.90 43.57 -26.15
C LEU A 11 -29.83 42.50 -25.55
N ASN A 12 -29.24 41.56 -24.82
CA ASN A 12 -29.95 40.40 -24.25
C ASN A 12 -29.22 39.90 -22.99
N GLU A 13 -29.77 38.87 -22.36
CA GLU A 13 -29.28 38.26 -21.16
C GLU A 13 -27.85 37.63 -21.34
N SER A 14 -27.61 37.01 -22.49
CA SER A 14 -26.27 36.46 -22.79
C SER A 14 -25.19 37.52 -22.92
N ASP A 15 -25.52 38.73 -23.39
CA ASP A 15 -24.60 39.87 -23.39
C ASP A 15 -24.25 40.27 -21.96
N VAL A 16 -25.22 40.28 -21.04
CA VAL A 16 -25.01 40.58 -19.62
C VAL A 16 -24.12 39.50 -18.97
N GLU A 17 -24.42 38.21 -19.26
CA GLU A 17 -23.60 37.08 -18.76
C GLU A 17 -22.12 37.23 -19.13
N GLN A 18 -21.85 37.44 -20.41
CA GLN A 18 -20.50 37.43 -20.98
C GLN A 18 -19.72 38.71 -20.75
N LYS A 19 -20.37 39.88 -20.88
CA LYS A 19 -19.70 41.18 -20.86
C LYS A 19 -19.62 41.79 -19.47
N VAL A 20 -20.52 41.40 -18.56
CA VAL A 20 -20.60 41.94 -17.21
C VAL A 20 -20.30 40.88 -16.15
N VAL A 21 -21.06 39.78 -16.12
CA VAL A 21 -21.00 38.82 -15.01
C VAL A 21 -19.68 38.04 -14.96
N MET A 22 -19.28 37.44 -16.06
CA MET A 22 -17.99 36.65 -16.06
C MET A 22 -16.77 37.53 -15.79
N PRO A 23 -16.62 38.75 -16.38
CA PRO A 23 -15.55 39.65 -15.98
C PRO A 23 -15.61 40.07 -14.51
N LEU A 24 -16.80 40.33 -13.96
CA LEU A 24 -16.99 40.68 -12.54
C LEU A 24 -16.56 39.54 -11.62
N LEU A 25 -16.96 38.31 -11.92
CA LEU A 25 -16.65 37.16 -11.07
C LEU A 25 -15.15 36.81 -11.10
N ALA A 26 -14.59 36.60 -12.30
CA ALA A 26 -13.28 36.04 -12.52
C ALA A 26 -12.16 37.07 -12.82
N GLY A 27 -12.50 38.34 -13.01
CA GLY A 27 -11.51 39.37 -13.32
C GLY A 27 -10.62 39.75 -12.14
N SER A 28 -9.32 39.89 -12.37
CA SER A 28 -8.32 40.27 -11.35
C SER A 28 -8.50 41.67 -10.73
N ALA A 29 -9.29 42.52 -11.35
CA ALA A 29 -9.64 43.84 -10.83
C ALA A 29 -10.98 43.87 -10.08
N TYR A 30 -11.65 42.72 -9.93
CA TYR A 30 -13.00 42.61 -9.38
C TYR A 30 -13.09 41.63 -8.22
N LEU A 31 -13.90 40.55 -8.32
CA LEU A 31 -14.12 39.61 -7.23
C LEU A 31 -13.06 38.48 -7.14
N GLU A 32 -12.26 38.29 -8.20
CA GLU A 32 -11.14 37.35 -8.28
C GLU A 32 -11.52 35.88 -8.01
N ILE A 33 -12.77 35.49 -8.29
CA ILE A 33 -13.23 34.13 -8.06
C ILE A 33 -12.59 33.19 -9.11
N PRO A 34 -11.91 32.09 -8.69
CA PRO A 34 -11.32 31.14 -9.61
C PRO A 34 -12.37 30.55 -10.55
N GLN A 35 -12.05 30.46 -11.85
CA GLN A 35 -13.01 30.02 -12.87
C GLN A 35 -13.51 28.58 -12.64
N ASP A 36 -12.65 27.70 -12.08
CA ASP A 36 -13.00 26.32 -11.72
C ASP A 36 -14.00 26.22 -10.54
N ARG A 37 -14.30 27.34 -9.88
CA ARG A 37 -15.30 27.46 -8.82
C ARG A 37 -16.62 28.03 -9.30
N ILE A 38 -16.70 28.48 -10.56
CA ILE A 38 -17.88 29.08 -11.16
C ILE A 38 -18.55 28.05 -12.06
N PHE A 39 -19.79 27.72 -11.77
CA PHE A 39 -20.60 26.79 -12.54
C PHE A 39 -21.79 27.50 -13.20
N THR A 40 -22.08 27.16 -14.47
CA THR A 40 -23.15 27.76 -15.24
C THR A 40 -24.29 26.79 -15.42
N LYS A 41 -25.54 27.26 -15.30
CA LYS A 41 -26.80 26.55 -15.59
C LYS A 41 -26.88 25.15 -14.98
N ASN A 42 -26.45 25.02 -13.73
CA ASN A 42 -26.50 23.78 -13.00
C ASN A 42 -27.93 23.31 -12.76
N TYR A 43 -28.22 22.06 -13.12
CA TYR A 43 -29.50 21.45 -12.82
C TYR A 43 -29.64 21.18 -11.32
N LEU A 44 -30.65 21.79 -10.70
CA LEU A 44 -31.06 21.51 -9.33
C LEU A 44 -32.33 20.66 -9.35
N ALA A 45 -32.27 19.43 -8.88
CA ALA A 45 -33.39 18.51 -8.85
C ALA A 45 -34.50 19.03 -7.91
N PRO A 46 -35.80 18.85 -8.24
CA PRO A 46 -36.88 19.28 -7.36
C PRO A 46 -36.84 18.49 -6.05
N THR A 47 -37.10 19.19 -4.94
CA THR A 47 -37.17 18.58 -3.60
C THR A 47 -38.44 17.75 -3.43
N ALA A 48 -38.54 16.98 -2.30
CA ALA A 48 -39.77 16.29 -1.95
C ALA A 48 -40.96 17.26 -1.75
N LEU A 49 -40.72 18.49 -1.30
CA LEU A 49 -41.75 19.54 -1.17
C LEU A 49 -42.20 20.06 -2.52
N ASP A 50 -41.28 20.26 -3.48
CA ASP A 50 -41.61 20.65 -4.83
C ASP A 50 -42.48 19.58 -5.53
N LYS A 51 -42.12 18.30 -5.36
CA LYS A 51 -42.91 17.19 -5.90
C LYS A 51 -44.28 17.04 -5.26
N SER A 52 -44.45 17.39 -4.02
CA SER A 52 -45.76 17.44 -3.35
C SER A 52 -46.65 18.59 -3.82
N ALA A 53 -46.04 19.63 -4.45
CA ALA A 53 -46.73 20.77 -5.06
C ALA A 53 -46.89 20.63 -6.60
N ASP A 54 -46.81 19.37 -7.13
CA ASP A 54 -46.92 19.04 -8.59
C ASP A 54 -45.84 19.65 -9.48
N LYS A 55 -44.71 20.13 -8.90
CA LYS A 55 -43.59 20.65 -9.67
C LYS A 55 -42.63 19.55 -10.09
N THR A 56 -42.64 19.20 -11.36
CA THR A 56 -41.82 18.13 -11.96
C THR A 56 -40.54 18.63 -12.61
N SER A 57 -40.42 19.94 -12.90
CA SER A 57 -39.23 20.55 -13.53
C SER A 57 -38.26 21.05 -12.46
N GLY A 58 -36.95 20.78 -12.67
CA GLY A 58 -35.86 21.30 -11.81
C GLY A 58 -35.58 22.80 -12.04
N TYR A 59 -34.63 23.32 -11.32
CA TYR A 59 -34.19 24.71 -11.36
C TYR A 59 -32.82 24.81 -12.03
N PHE A 60 -32.55 25.95 -12.69
CA PHE A 60 -31.30 26.22 -13.39
C PHE A 60 -30.80 27.63 -13.09
N PRO A 61 -30.08 27.87 -11.98
CA PRO A 61 -29.45 29.15 -11.74
C PRO A 61 -28.43 29.46 -12.84
N ASP A 62 -28.35 30.72 -13.31
CA ASP A 62 -27.43 31.12 -14.37
C ASP A 62 -25.98 30.85 -13.96
N TYR A 63 -25.59 31.26 -12.74
CA TYR A 63 -24.30 30.93 -12.17
C TYR A 63 -24.43 30.54 -10.71
N SER A 64 -23.54 29.62 -10.30
CA SER A 64 -23.33 29.29 -8.90
C SER A 64 -21.84 29.18 -8.58
N VAL A 65 -21.42 29.64 -7.43
CA VAL A 65 -20.05 29.54 -6.94
C VAL A 65 -19.98 28.54 -5.81
N TRP A 66 -19.07 27.56 -5.98
CA TRP A 66 -18.88 26.46 -5.04
C TRP A 66 -17.47 26.53 -4.45
N MET A 67 -17.38 26.49 -3.13
CA MET A 67 -16.10 26.44 -2.41
C MET A 67 -16.16 25.37 -1.32
N HIS A 68 -15.13 24.55 -1.24
CA HIS A 68 -15.03 23.46 -0.25
C HIS A 68 -16.25 22.52 -0.22
N GLY A 69 -16.88 22.30 -1.40
CA GLY A 69 -18.08 21.45 -1.53
C GLY A 69 -19.40 22.11 -1.16
N PHE A 70 -19.39 23.38 -0.77
CA PHE A 70 -20.60 24.13 -0.45
C PHE A 70 -20.98 25.12 -1.54
N PRO A 71 -22.28 25.23 -1.88
CA PRO A 71 -22.78 26.31 -2.69
C PRO A 71 -22.77 27.60 -1.84
N ILE A 72 -21.97 28.58 -2.21
CA ILE A 72 -21.78 29.77 -1.40
C ILE A 72 -22.51 30.96 -1.94
N LEU A 73 -22.55 31.11 -3.28
CA LEU A 73 -23.12 32.27 -3.97
C LEU A 73 -23.93 31.80 -5.19
N ILE A 74 -25.13 32.35 -5.34
CA ILE A 74 -25.95 32.21 -6.54
C ILE A 74 -26.02 33.55 -7.28
N ILE A 75 -25.93 33.53 -8.60
CA ILE A 75 -26.05 34.69 -9.45
C ILE A 75 -27.15 34.43 -10.49
N GLU A 76 -28.07 35.37 -10.57
CA GLU A 76 -29.15 35.37 -11.54
C GLU A 76 -29.05 36.60 -12.45
N VAL A 77 -29.12 36.36 -13.75
CA VAL A 77 -28.97 37.37 -14.78
C VAL A 77 -30.31 37.62 -15.41
N LYS A 78 -30.59 38.89 -15.76
CA LYS A 78 -31.77 39.26 -16.50
C LYS A 78 -31.41 40.13 -17.70
N ALA A 79 -32.26 40.15 -18.69
CA ALA A 79 -32.12 41.04 -19.84
C ALA A 79 -32.18 42.52 -19.39
N PRO A 80 -31.59 43.48 -20.12
CA PRO A 80 -31.48 44.88 -19.73
C PRO A 80 -32.83 45.60 -19.51
N ASP A 81 -33.90 45.10 -20.12
CA ASP A 81 -35.26 45.62 -20.00
C ASP A 81 -36.05 45.02 -18.81
N VAL A 82 -35.49 44.02 -18.13
CA VAL A 82 -36.12 43.38 -16.97
C VAL A 82 -35.51 43.94 -15.66
N MET A 83 -36.32 44.13 -14.65
CA MET A 83 -35.87 44.63 -13.35
C MET A 83 -34.99 43.58 -12.65
N SER A 84 -33.86 44.01 -12.10
CA SER A 84 -32.91 43.12 -11.36
C SER A 84 -33.54 42.52 -10.09
N GLU A 85 -34.59 43.12 -9.53
CA GLU A 85 -35.40 42.61 -8.41
C GLU A 85 -36.08 41.26 -8.73
N VAL A 86 -36.43 41.01 -9.97
CA VAL A 86 -37.02 39.72 -10.40
C VAL A 86 -35.99 38.63 -10.28
N GLY A 87 -34.79 38.83 -10.82
CA GLY A 87 -33.68 37.92 -10.68
C GLY A 87 -33.22 37.71 -9.22
N TYR A 88 -33.29 38.78 -8.41
CA TYR A 88 -32.93 38.66 -6.99
C TYR A 88 -33.88 37.71 -6.22
N ARG A 89 -35.19 37.76 -6.50
CA ARG A 89 -36.16 36.82 -5.93
C ARG A 89 -35.95 35.40 -6.42
N GLU A 90 -35.60 35.20 -7.68
CA GLU A 90 -35.28 33.88 -8.24
C GLU A 90 -33.99 33.31 -7.61
N ALA A 91 -32.94 34.13 -7.49
CA ALA A 91 -31.70 33.72 -6.81
C ALA A 91 -31.95 33.32 -5.36
N SER A 92 -32.82 34.07 -4.63
CA SER A 92 -33.23 33.73 -3.28
C SER A 92 -33.94 32.36 -3.20
N LEU A 93 -34.86 32.08 -4.16
CA LEU A 93 -35.54 30.80 -4.25
C LEU A 93 -34.54 29.63 -4.50
N TYR A 94 -33.57 29.82 -5.40
CA TYR A 94 -32.56 28.82 -5.68
C TYR A 94 -31.63 28.58 -4.46
N ALA A 95 -31.19 29.63 -3.79
CA ALA A 95 -30.41 29.52 -2.59
C ALA A 95 -31.17 28.80 -1.44
N ARG A 96 -32.47 29.13 -1.27
CA ARG A 96 -33.34 28.42 -0.33
C ARG A 96 -33.48 26.95 -0.67
N HIS A 97 -33.67 26.62 -1.96
CA HIS A 97 -33.74 25.23 -2.41
C HIS A 97 -32.47 24.44 -2.13
N LEU A 98 -31.28 25.04 -2.35
CA LEU A 98 -30.00 24.44 -2.03
C LEU A 98 -29.84 24.25 -0.50
N ASN A 99 -30.21 25.25 0.30
CA ASN A 99 -30.12 25.19 1.76
C ASN A 99 -31.03 24.11 2.38
N GLN A 100 -32.18 23.80 1.75
CA GLN A 100 -33.06 22.72 2.21
C GLN A 100 -32.43 21.33 2.18
N GLN A 101 -31.32 21.16 1.41
CA GLN A 101 -30.57 19.89 1.39
C GLN A 101 -29.70 19.67 2.63
N TYR A 102 -29.51 20.71 3.44
CA TYR A 102 -28.73 20.70 4.67
C TYR A 102 -29.63 20.73 5.91
N GLY A 103 -29.05 20.50 7.10
CA GLY A 103 -29.82 20.58 8.36
C GLY A 103 -30.39 21.98 8.60
N ALA A 104 -31.47 22.07 9.39
CA ALA A 104 -32.29 23.30 9.59
C ALA A 104 -31.49 24.56 9.99
N ASP A 105 -30.38 24.40 10.70
CA ASP A 105 -29.53 25.48 11.21
C ASP A 105 -28.26 25.69 10.37
N PHE A 106 -28.16 25.05 9.22
CA PHE A 106 -26.96 25.09 8.37
C PHE A 106 -27.33 25.51 6.94
N ASN A 107 -27.07 26.77 6.61
CA ASN A 107 -27.41 27.40 5.34
C ASN A 107 -26.14 27.89 4.63
N PRO A 108 -25.40 27.02 3.92
CA PRO A 108 -24.14 27.38 3.26
C PRO A 108 -24.35 28.29 2.04
N CYS A 109 -25.47 28.20 1.32
CA CYS A 109 -25.80 29.10 0.24
C CYS A 109 -26.33 30.43 0.79
N ARG A 110 -25.39 31.29 1.19
CA ARG A 110 -25.70 32.54 1.89
C ARG A 110 -25.85 33.71 0.97
N PHE A 111 -24.95 33.84 -0.03
CA PHE A 111 -24.83 35.04 -0.82
C PHE A 111 -25.60 34.92 -2.13
N ILE A 112 -26.26 36.05 -2.55
CA ILE A 112 -26.93 36.11 -3.83
C ILE A 112 -26.61 37.43 -4.55
N ILE A 113 -26.47 37.33 -5.88
CA ILE A 113 -26.33 38.50 -6.77
C ILE A 113 -27.42 38.38 -7.85
N SER A 114 -28.01 39.52 -8.19
CA SER A 114 -28.78 39.65 -9.42
C SER A 114 -28.35 40.88 -10.20
N THR A 115 -28.34 40.77 -11.54
CA THR A 115 -28.04 41.91 -12.37
C THR A 115 -28.78 41.80 -13.74
N ASN A 116 -29.14 42.98 -14.28
CA ASN A 116 -29.64 43.14 -15.63
C ASN A 116 -28.66 43.89 -16.56
N GLY A 117 -27.38 43.99 -16.11
CA GLY A 117 -26.33 44.71 -16.83
C GLY A 117 -26.35 46.23 -16.63
N GLN A 118 -27.38 46.81 -16.04
CA GLN A 118 -27.45 48.23 -15.65
C GLN A 118 -27.29 48.40 -14.17
N GLN A 119 -27.96 47.56 -13.36
CA GLN A 119 -27.94 47.56 -11.92
C GLN A 119 -27.56 46.19 -11.41
N LEU A 120 -26.76 46.13 -10.35
CA LEU A 120 -26.40 44.94 -9.57
C LEU A 120 -26.99 45.04 -8.18
N LEU A 121 -27.67 43.99 -7.77
CA LEU A 121 -28.17 43.77 -6.42
C LEU A 121 -27.35 42.69 -5.74
N PHE A 122 -26.85 42.95 -4.54
CA PHE A 122 -26.14 41.94 -3.71
C PHE A 122 -26.82 41.86 -2.34
N GLY A 123 -26.94 40.67 -1.82
CA GLY A 123 -27.43 40.43 -0.44
C GLY A 123 -27.33 38.99 0.00
N HIS A 124 -28.10 38.66 1.04
CA HIS A 124 -28.23 37.29 1.52
C HIS A 124 -29.56 36.70 1.05
N TRP A 125 -29.62 35.36 0.98
CA TRP A 125 -30.80 34.66 0.42
C TRP A 125 -32.12 34.90 1.17
N ASP A 126 -32.05 35.30 2.42
CA ASP A 126 -33.17 35.47 3.38
C ASP A 126 -33.50 36.92 3.72
N CYS A 127 -32.89 37.88 3.04
CA CYS A 127 -33.11 39.30 3.28
C CYS A 127 -33.22 40.13 1.97
N ASP A 128 -33.64 41.38 2.08
CA ASP A 128 -33.61 42.34 0.99
C ASP A 128 -32.17 42.68 0.57
N PRO A 129 -31.99 43.21 -0.68
CA PRO A 129 -30.66 43.57 -1.17
C PRO A 129 -29.93 44.56 -0.21
N ILE A 130 -28.72 44.15 0.22
CA ILE A 130 -27.84 44.94 1.06
C ILE A 130 -27.13 46.03 0.28
N LEU A 131 -26.75 45.73 -0.96
CA LEU A 131 -26.10 46.67 -1.87
C LEU A 131 -26.94 46.78 -3.17
N ARG A 132 -27.07 48.04 -3.66
CA ARG A 132 -27.67 48.40 -4.94
C ARG A 132 -26.63 49.23 -5.69
N ILE A 133 -26.03 48.72 -6.74
CA ILE A 133 -24.89 49.32 -7.43
C ILE A 133 -25.22 49.47 -8.91
N GLN A 134 -24.93 50.64 -9.50
CA GLN A 134 -24.99 50.80 -10.94
C GLN A 134 -23.73 50.15 -11.55
N ILE A 135 -23.87 49.40 -12.62
CA ILE A 135 -22.75 48.73 -13.30
C ILE A 135 -21.68 49.74 -13.74
N ALA A 136 -22.09 50.93 -14.13
CA ALA A 136 -21.19 52.03 -14.50
C ALA A 136 -20.24 52.46 -13.35
N ASP A 137 -20.67 52.26 -12.10
CA ASP A 137 -19.89 52.57 -10.90
C ASP A 137 -18.94 51.45 -10.48
N LEU A 138 -19.01 50.25 -11.09
CA LEU A 138 -18.14 49.13 -10.81
C LEU A 138 -16.79 49.25 -11.55
N ARG A 139 -16.05 50.32 -11.31
CA ARG A 139 -14.70 50.54 -11.84
C ARG A 139 -13.63 50.29 -10.77
N SER A 140 -12.43 49.91 -11.21
CA SER A 140 -11.32 49.70 -10.31
C SER A 140 -11.06 50.93 -9.41
N GLY A 141 -11.02 50.74 -8.10
CA GLY A 141 -10.79 51.80 -7.12
C GLY A 141 -12.01 52.61 -6.69
N THR A 142 -13.21 52.37 -7.21
CA THR A 142 -14.44 53.02 -6.76
C THR A 142 -14.93 52.47 -5.41
N ALA A 143 -15.65 53.31 -4.66
CA ALA A 143 -16.26 52.89 -3.41
C ALA A 143 -17.23 51.71 -3.58
N ALA A 144 -18.01 51.72 -4.69
CA ALA A 144 -18.95 50.67 -5.01
C ALA A 144 -18.31 49.30 -5.19
N LEU A 145 -17.19 49.22 -5.91
CA LEU A 145 -16.44 47.96 -6.06
C LEU A 145 -15.75 47.53 -4.76
N VAL A 146 -15.19 48.47 -3.99
CA VAL A 146 -14.57 48.18 -2.69
C VAL A 146 -15.60 47.60 -1.72
N ASP A 147 -16.81 48.15 -1.65
CA ASP A 147 -17.88 47.69 -0.76
C ASP A 147 -18.40 46.31 -1.20
N LEU A 148 -18.57 46.06 -2.50
CA LEU A 148 -18.92 44.73 -3.01
C LEU A 148 -17.80 43.70 -2.70
N SER A 149 -16.54 44.04 -2.91
CA SER A 149 -15.41 43.14 -2.67
C SER A 149 -15.24 42.80 -1.20
N LYS A 150 -15.53 43.71 -0.28
CA LYS A 150 -15.58 43.42 1.17
C LYS A 150 -16.65 42.41 1.56
N GLN A 151 -17.71 42.25 0.76
CA GLN A 151 -18.80 41.35 1.04
C GLN A 151 -18.72 39.99 0.32
N CYS A 152 -18.20 39.95 -0.92
CA CYS A 152 -18.24 38.75 -1.73
C CYS A 152 -17.01 38.51 -2.64
N SER A 153 -15.84 39.06 -2.29
CA SER A 153 -14.61 38.67 -2.98
C SER A 153 -14.26 37.18 -2.76
N ALA A 154 -13.45 36.59 -3.63
CA ALA A 154 -12.98 35.21 -3.48
C ALA A 154 -12.47 34.90 -2.09
N ARG A 155 -11.73 35.84 -1.47
CA ARG A 155 -11.22 35.71 -0.08
C ARG A 155 -12.34 35.58 0.95
N ILE A 156 -13.38 36.42 0.85
CA ILE A 156 -14.52 36.40 1.80
C ILE A 156 -15.36 35.14 1.63
N LEU A 157 -15.65 34.78 0.37
CA LEU A 157 -16.42 33.57 0.07
C LEU A 157 -15.67 32.31 0.55
N ASN A 158 -14.34 32.25 0.35
CA ASN A 158 -13.52 31.14 0.82
C ASN A 158 -13.46 31.07 2.36
N ALA A 159 -13.32 32.22 3.05
CA ALA A 159 -13.33 32.25 4.51
C ALA A 159 -14.66 31.73 5.07
N PHE A 160 -15.80 32.15 4.49
CA PHE A 160 -17.11 31.66 4.90
C PHE A 160 -17.28 30.16 4.61
N ALA A 161 -16.79 29.67 3.48
CA ALA A 161 -16.83 28.24 3.16
C ALA A 161 -16.00 27.41 4.14
N LEU A 162 -14.84 27.93 4.58
CA LEU A 162 -14.02 27.29 5.63
C LEU A 162 -14.72 27.27 6.99
N ASP A 163 -15.46 28.33 7.35
CA ASP A 163 -16.30 28.36 8.57
C ASP A 163 -17.39 27.28 8.48
N CYS A 164 -18.07 27.17 7.34
CA CYS A 164 -19.03 26.10 7.07
C CYS A 164 -18.38 24.71 7.24
N LEU A 165 -17.21 24.52 6.67
CA LEU A 165 -16.47 23.27 6.78
C LEU A 165 -16.10 22.94 8.22
N ALA A 166 -15.63 23.92 8.98
CA ALA A 166 -15.30 23.76 10.40
C ALA A 166 -16.52 23.34 11.24
N ARG A 167 -17.68 23.94 10.99
CA ARG A 167 -18.94 23.56 11.67
C ARG A 167 -19.33 22.11 11.39
N VAL A 168 -19.15 21.64 10.16
CA VAL A 168 -19.43 20.25 9.79
C VAL A 168 -18.43 19.29 10.44
N ARG A 169 -17.17 19.68 10.53
CA ARG A 169 -16.08 18.83 11.06
C ARG A 169 -16.02 18.79 12.59
N SER A 170 -16.66 19.69 13.30
CA SER A 170 -16.59 19.77 14.77
C SER A 170 -17.42 18.73 15.52
N GLN A 171 -18.02 17.73 14.83
CA GLN A 171 -18.88 16.75 15.44
C GLN A 171 -18.09 15.62 16.12
N ASN A 172 -18.62 15.10 17.22
CA ASN A 172 -18.05 13.97 17.96
C ASN A 172 -18.02 12.69 17.11
N GLN A 173 -17.08 11.81 17.45
CA GLN A 173 -16.93 10.50 16.83
C GLN A 173 -17.40 9.39 17.76
N PHE A 174 -18.15 8.44 17.22
CA PHE A 174 -18.68 7.32 17.96
C PHE A 174 -18.27 6.00 17.26
N TYR A 175 -17.76 5.08 18.05
CA TYR A 175 -17.34 3.77 17.56
C TYR A 175 -18.23 2.66 18.10
N PRO A 176 -18.72 1.75 17.27
CA PRO A 176 -19.56 0.63 17.71
C PRO A 176 -18.91 -0.26 18.78
N TYR A 177 -17.56 -0.41 18.77
CA TYR A 177 -16.87 -1.20 19.77
C TYR A 177 -17.11 -0.67 21.21
N ASN A 178 -17.38 0.62 21.39
CA ASN A 178 -17.63 1.19 22.71
C ASN A 178 -18.89 0.60 23.36
N ALA A 179 -19.95 0.37 22.57
CA ALA A 179 -21.18 -0.29 23.07
C ALA A 179 -21.02 -1.82 23.20
N ALA A 180 -20.02 -2.41 22.56
CA ALA A 180 -19.78 -3.86 22.56
C ALA A 180 -18.75 -4.34 23.60
N GLY A 181 -18.33 -3.50 24.54
CA GLY A 181 -17.33 -3.87 25.56
C GLY A 181 -16.03 -3.08 25.50
N GLY A 182 -15.99 -2.05 24.66
CA GLY A 182 -14.87 -1.12 24.57
C GLY A 182 -13.61 -1.71 23.91
N GLN A 183 -12.47 -1.14 24.23
CA GLN A 183 -11.16 -1.53 23.67
C GLN A 183 -10.79 -3.01 23.89
N ALA A 184 -11.38 -3.64 24.91
CA ALA A 184 -11.09 -5.04 25.23
C ALA A 184 -11.42 -5.98 24.06
N ILE A 185 -12.49 -5.71 23.29
CA ILE A 185 -12.83 -6.56 22.13
C ILE A 185 -11.83 -6.45 20.98
N LEU A 186 -11.21 -5.27 20.81
CA LEU A 186 -10.22 -5.07 19.73
C LEU A 186 -8.91 -5.80 20.02
N ASN A 187 -8.61 -6.04 21.30
CA ASN A 187 -7.42 -6.76 21.75
C ASN A 187 -7.68 -8.25 22.00
N ALA A 188 -8.96 -8.68 21.98
CA ALA A 188 -9.32 -10.06 22.21
C ALA A 188 -8.72 -10.98 21.14
N ARG A 189 -7.98 -12.00 21.59
CA ARG A 189 -7.36 -13.00 20.71
C ARG A 189 -8.26 -14.21 20.59
N ARG A 190 -8.25 -14.82 19.42
CA ARG A 190 -8.88 -16.11 19.18
C ARG A 190 -7.79 -17.18 19.11
N PRO A 191 -7.85 -18.24 19.94
CA PRO A 191 -6.85 -19.28 19.89
C PRO A 191 -6.82 -19.94 18.51
N PRO A 192 -5.65 -20.41 18.06
CA PRO A 192 -5.52 -21.17 16.83
C PRO A 192 -6.45 -22.40 16.83
N ASN A 193 -6.73 -22.90 15.63
CA ASN A 193 -7.53 -24.13 15.51
C ASN A 193 -6.79 -25.35 16.07
N SER A 194 -7.51 -26.45 16.27
CA SER A 194 -7.02 -27.68 16.89
C SER A 194 -5.83 -28.35 16.14
N PHE A 195 -5.72 -28.14 14.82
CA PHE A 195 -4.61 -28.68 14.02
C PHE A 195 -3.36 -27.81 14.03
N ALA A 196 -3.45 -26.58 14.49
CA ALA A 196 -2.35 -25.63 14.41
C ALA A 196 -1.09 -26.10 15.18
N ALA A 197 -1.28 -26.71 16.36
CA ALA A 197 -0.19 -27.24 17.17
C ALA A 197 0.55 -28.38 16.45
N ASP A 198 -0.21 -29.31 15.87
CA ASP A 198 0.35 -30.47 15.17
C ASP A 198 0.98 -30.10 13.83
N MET A 199 0.48 -29.04 13.18
CA MET A 199 1.06 -28.49 11.96
C MET A 199 2.28 -27.60 12.22
N SER A 200 2.49 -27.12 13.45
CA SER A 200 3.55 -26.16 13.77
C SER A 200 4.95 -26.60 13.30
N PRO A 201 5.39 -27.86 13.46
CA PRO A 201 6.70 -28.29 12.95
C PRO A 201 6.82 -28.17 11.44
N ILE A 202 5.74 -28.54 10.72
CA ILE A 202 5.67 -28.50 9.26
C ILE A 202 5.66 -27.07 8.77
N LEU A 203 4.85 -26.22 9.42
CA LEU A 203 4.74 -24.80 9.06
C LEU A 203 6.07 -24.07 9.28
N ARG A 204 6.76 -24.35 10.38
CA ARG A 204 8.10 -23.81 10.61
C ARG A 204 9.09 -24.30 9.56
N ARG A 205 9.04 -25.60 9.20
CA ARG A 205 9.97 -26.21 8.26
C ARG A 205 9.80 -25.69 6.83
N TYR A 206 8.57 -25.58 6.33
CA TYR A 206 8.31 -25.35 4.91
C TYR A 206 7.68 -23.98 4.60
N PHE A 207 7.02 -23.35 5.55
CA PHE A 207 6.28 -22.10 5.33
C PHE A 207 6.80 -20.90 6.14
N SER A 208 7.86 -21.08 6.93
CA SER A 208 8.48 -19.95 7.62
C SER A 208 9.12 -18.98 6.62
N SER A 209 8.98 -17.70 6.90
CA SER A 209 9.67 -16.63 6.16
C SER A 209 11.18 -16.58 6.47
N SER A 210 11.61 -17.11 7.64
CA SER A 210 13.02 -17.25 8.03
C SER A 210 13.47 -18.68 7.80
N ILE A 211 13.89 -18.97 6.56
CA ILE A 211 14.37 -20.31 6.21
C ILE A 211 15.81 -20.46 6.69
N GLN A 212 16.02 -21.12 7.80
CA GLN A 212 17.38 -21.44 8.28
C GLN A 212 17.72 -22.93 8.22
N GLU A 213 16.75 -23.81 8.47
CA GLU A 213 17.03 -25.23 8.67
C GLU A 213 16.96 -26.11 7.39
N ASN A 214 16.18 -25.70 6.38
CA ASN A 214 15.95 -26.54 5.18
C ASN A 214 16.15 -25.80 3.86
N VAL A 215 17.05 -24.84 3.83
CA VAL A 215 17.32 -24.01 2.65
C VAL A 215 17.59 -24.88 1.43
N ARG A 216 18.40 -25.93 1.58
CA ARG A 216 18.81 -26.80 0.47
C ARG A 216 17.63 -27.55 -0.13
N GLU A 217 16.79 -28.20 0.69
CA GLU A 217 15.61 -28.93 0.22
C GLU A 217 14.62 -28.01 -0.52
N ILE A 218 14.43 -26.80 0.01
CA ILE A 218 13.56 -25.79 -0.59
C ILE A 218 14.13 -25.30 -1.92
N ILE A 219 15.43 -25.06 -1.99
CA ILE A 219 16.11 -24.62 -3.21
C ILE A 219 16.04 -25.69 -4.31
N GLU A 220 16.24 -26.93 -3.93
CA GLU A 220 16.26 -28.07 -4.86
C GLU A 220 14.86 -28.40 -5.39
N ARG A 221 13.82 -28.32 -4.54
CA ARG A 221 12.52 -28.93 -4.83
C ARG A 221 11.33 -27.98 -4.82
N ALA A 222 11.43 -26.87 -4.12
CA ALA A 222 10.32 -25.92 -3.95
C ALA A 222 10.62 -24.50 -4.45
N TYR A 223 11.74 -24.30 -5.10
CA TYR A 223 12.01 -23.01 -5.74
C TYR A 223 11.16 -22.85 -7.01
N VAL A 224 10.46 -21.74 -7.10
CA VAL A 224 9.65 -21.40 -8.28
C VAL A 224 10.34 -20.28 -9.03
N SER A 225 10.72 -20.53 -10.29
CA SER A 225 11.19 -19.48 -11.18
C SER A 225 9.99 -18.71 -11.73
N SER A 226 10.15 -17.42 -11.96
CA SER A 226 9.08 -16.56 -12.49
C SER A 226 8.66 -16.87 -13.94
N ALA A 227 9.28 -17.84 -14.57
CA ALA A 227 9.06 -18.24 -15.99
C ALA A 227 7.81 -19.11 -16.24
N GLU A 228 7.19 -19.69 -15.21
CA GLU A 228 5.95 -20.48 -15.39
C GLU A 228 4.75 -19.54 -15.54
N ARG A 229 4.34 -19.22 -16.77
CA ARG A 229 3.16 -18.40 -17.10
C ARG A 229 1.90 -19.26 -17.14
N THR A 230 0.88 -18.85 -16.41
CA THR A 230 -0.52 -19.24 -16.62
C THR A 230 -1.36 -17.99 -16.90
N GLU A 231 -2.43 -18.13 -17.73
CA GLU A 231 -3.30 -17.02 -18.12
C GLU A 231 -4.03 -16.41 -16.91
N TYR A 232 -3.77 -15.12 -16.65
CA TYR A 232 -4.41 -14.33 -15.59
C TYR A 232 -5.36 -13.28 -16.12
N ASP A 233 -6.26 -12.84 -15.25
CA ASP A 233 -7.06 -11.63 -15.46
C ASP A 233 -6.14 -10.44 -15.81
N ARG A 234 -6.29 -9.94 -17.01
CA ARG A 234 -5.42 -8.90 -17.60
C ARG A 234 -5.29 -7.64 -16.75
N ILE A 235 -6.29 -7.33 -15.91
CA ILE A 235 -6.30 -6.12 -15.09
C ILE A 235 -5.41 -6.31 -13.85
N LEU A 236 -5.59 -7.42 -13.12
CA LEU A 236 -4.79 -7.71 -11.94
C LEU A 236 -3.34 -8.02 -12.31
N GLU A 237 -3.13 -8.71 -13.42
CA GLU A 237 -1.79 -8.97 -13.93
C GLU A 237 -1.08 -7.66 -14.32
N ALA A 238 -1.76 -6.72 -14.97
CA ALA A 238 -1.20 -5.41 -15.27
C ALA A 238 -0.81 -4.67 -13.99
N LEU A 239 -1.69 -4.61 -12.98
CA LEU A 239 -1.40 -3.97 -11.70
C LEU A 239 -0.27 -4.65 -10.92
N LEU A 240 -0.12 -5.98 -11.04
CA LEU A 240 0.97 -6.72 -10.41
C LEU A 240 2.29 -6.58 -11.18
N LYS A 241 2.25 -6.50 -12.52
CA LYS A 241 3.43 -6.30 -13.38
C LYS A 241 3.97 -4.88 -13.32
N GLU A 242 3.10 -3.89 -13.23
CA GLU A 242 3.47 -2.46 -13.27
C GLU A 242 4.39 -2.01 -12.13
N ARG A 243 4.51 -2.79 -11.05
CA ARG A 243 5.55 -2.56 -10.03
C ARG A 243 6.98 -2.66 -10.60
N LEU A 244 7.15 -3.26 -11.77
CA LEU A 244 8.44 -3.50 -12.39
C LEU A 244 8.92 -2.34 -13.28
N TYR A 245 8.05 -1.41 -13.63
CA TYR A 245 8.36 -0.30 -14.54
C TYR A 245 8.53 1.01 -13.78
N THR A 246 9.53 1.08 -12.91
CA THR A 246 10.05 2.37 -12.50
C THR A 246 10.91 2.93 -13.63
N ARG A 247 10.68 4.19 -13.97
CA ARG A 247 11.43 5.12 -14.83
C ARG A 247 12.83 4.65 -15.26
N SER A 248 12.94 3.70 -16.15
CA SER A 248 14.20 3.26 -16.69
C SER A 248 14.42 3.81 -18.10
N GLY A 249 14.84 5.07 -18.18
CA GLY A 249 15.44 5.64 -19.37
C GLY A 249 16.91 5.29 -19.55
N SER A 250 17.46 4.34 -18.80
CA SER A 250 18.84 3.90 -18.93
C SER A 250 18.88 2.38 -19.04
N LEU A 251 19.69 1.90 -19.94
CA LEU A 251 20.14 0.55 -20.24
C LEU A 251 20.24 -0.46 -19.05
N SER A 252 19.23 -0.56 -18.20
CA SER A 252 19.01 -1.79 -17.49
C SER A 252 18.44 -2.75 -18.53
N GLN A 253 19.23 -3.70 -18.99
CA GLN A 253 18.68 -4.86 -19.65
C GLN A 253 17.64 -5.43 -18.70
N GLN A 254 16.36 -5.18 -18.99
CA GLN A 254 15.28 -5.97 -18.42
C GLN A 254 15.52 -7.38 -18.88
N LEU A 255 16.24 -8.13 -18.07
CA LEU A 255 16.23 -9.55 -18.19
C LEU A 255 14.82 -9.97 -17.83
N GLU A 256 14.05 -10.37 -18.86
CA GLU A 256 12.86 -11.15 -18.61
C GLU A 256 13.22 -12.23 -17.60
N PRO A 257 12.33 -12.61 -16.68
CA PRO A 257 12.62 -13.59 -15.63
C PRO A 257 12.79 -15.01 -16.17
N ASP A 258 13.37 -15.15 -17.31
CA ASP A 258 13.64 -16.40 -18.00
C ASP A 258 15.05 -16.91 -17.69
N ARG A 259 15.23 -18.18 -17.84
CA ARG A 259 16.42 -19.06 -17.71
C ARG A 259 17.80 -18.40 -17.81
N HIS A 260 17.86 -17.13 -18.22
CA HIS A 260 19.09 -16.38 -18.49
C HIS A 260 19.68 -15.62 -17.27
N SER A 261 18.91 -15.31 -16.21
CA SER A 261 19.47 -14.58 -15.05
C SER A 261 20.55 -15.40 -14.33
N GLU A 262 20.41 -16.72 -14.34
CA GLU A 262 21.35 -17.67 -13.74
C GLU A 262 22.63 -17.75 -14.59
N GLU A 263 22.52 -17.74 -15.91
CA GLU A 263 23.65 -17.72 -16.87
C GLU A 263 24.42 -16.40 -16.78
N HIS A 264 23.76 -15.28 -16.49
CA HIS A 264 24.42 -13.98 -16.38
C HIS A 264 25.32 -13.89 -15.15
N ILE A 265 24.89 -14.40 -13.99
CA ILE A 265 25.76 -14.47 -12.82
C ILE A 265 26.94 -15.41 -13.08
N ALA A 266 26.69 -16.56 -13.72
CA ALA A 266 27.75 -17.46 -14.11
C ALA A 266 28.80 -16.76 -14.99
N ARG A 267 28.34 -16.03 -16.02
CA ARG A 267 29.22 -15.22 -16.90
C ARG A 267 29.95 -14.14 -16.17
N ALA A 268 29.26 -13.40 -15.29
CA ALA A 268 29.88 -12.32 -14.51
C ALA A 268 31.02 -12.85 -13.60
N ILE A 269 30.82 -14.00 -12.96
CA ILE A 269 31.85 -14.66 -12.16
C ILE A 269 32.97 -15.19 -13.05
N GLU A 270 32.66 -15.77 -14.20
CA GLU A 270 33.64 -16.27 -15.19
C GLU A 270 34.50 -15.14 -15.74
N ASP A 271 33.87 -14.01 -16.12
CA ASP A 271 34.57 -12.83 -16.63
C ASP A 271 35.45 -12.23 -15.54
N PHE A 272 34.98 -12.19 -14.30
CA PHE A 272 35.78 -11.77 -13.14
C PHE A 272 36.98 -12.71 -12.92
N GLN A 273 36.78 -14.01 -13.02
CA GLN A 273 37.85 -15.01 -12.89
C GLN A 273 38.93 -14.82 -13.99
N LYS A 274 38.50 -14.51 -15.23
CA LYS A 274 39.41 -14.25 -16.34
C LYS A 274 40.13 -12.92 -16.21
N ALA A 275 39.41 -11.87 -15.89
CA ALA A 275 39.96 -10.50 -15.83
C ALA A 275 40.81 -10.27 -14.59
N ARG A 276 40.54 -10.89 -13.47
CA ARG A 276 41.20 -10.72 -12.15
C ARG A 276 41.46 -9.26 -11.80
N PRO A 277 40.42 -8.42 -11.73
CA PRO A 277 40.61 -7.00 -11.50
C PRO A 277 41.28 -6.75 -10.14
N GLU A 278 42.21 -5.80 -10.10
CA GLU A 278 42.96 -5.47 -8.89
C GLU A 278 42.08 -4.87 -7.77
N SER A 279 40.93 -4.30 -8.13
CA SER A 279 40.02 -3.61 -7.20
C SER A 279 38.82 -4.45 -6.74
N GLY A 280 38.64 -5.68 -7.22
CA GLY A 280 37.40 -6.45 -7.01
C GLY A 280 36.26 -6.00 -7.93
N GLN A 281 35.07 -6.55 -7.74
CA GLN A 281 33.88 -6.21 -8.53
C GLN A 281 32.60 -6.32 -7.67
N ILE A 282 31.66 -5.38 -7.85
CA ILE A 282 30.34 -5.46 -7.26
C ILE A 282 29.32 -5.83 -8.34
N GLN A 283 28.48 -6.80 -8.00
CA GLN A 283 27.30 -7.17 -8.76
C GLN A 283 26.05 -6.83 -7.95
N ILE A 284 25.19 -5.98 -8.47
CA ILE A 284 23.94 -5.60 -7.79
C ILE A 284 22.82 -6.53 -8.23
N ILE A 285 22.10 -7.10 -7.26
CA ILE A 285 20.86 -7.85 -7.47
C ILE A 285 19.70 -7.02 -6.92
N GLN A 286 18.81 -6.59 -7.81
CA GLN A 286 17.59 -5.85 -7.46
C GLN A 286 16.38 -6.77 -7.36
N GLY A 287 15.40 -6.34 -6.61
CA GLY A 287 14.09 -6.96 -6.55
C GLY A 287 13.25 -6.43 -5.39
N ALA A 288 11.93 -6.53 -5.52
CA ALA A 288 10.99 -6.13 -4.49
C ALA A 288 11.25 -6.87 -3.16
N VAL A 289 10.66 -6.37 -2.06
CA VAL A 289 10.65 -7.09 -0.78
C VAL A 289 10.02 -8.46 -0.98
N GLY A 290 10.64 -9.50 -0.42
CA GLY A 290 10.12 -10.86 -0.53
C GLY A 290 10.25 -11.51 -1.91
N SER A 291 10.98 -10.90 -2.87
CA SER A 291 11.17 -11.46 -4.22
C SER A 291 12.06 -12.73 -4.28
N GLY A 292 12.72 -13.09 -3.16
CA GLY A 292 13.56 -14.27 -3.10
C GLY A 292 15.03 -14.05 -3.46
N LYS A 293 15.56 -12.83 -3.40
CA LYS A 293 16.96 -12.49 -3.70
C LYS A 293 17.97 -13.39 -2.97
N SER A 294 17.81 -13.52 -1.66
CA SER A 294 18.68 -14.35 -0.82
C SER A 294 18.64 -15.83 -1.23
N LEU A 295 17.43 -16.30 -1.53
CA LEU A 295 17.23 -17.69 -1.95
C LEU A 295 17.84 -17.94 -3.34
N PHE A 296 17.77 -16.95 -4.22
CA PHE A 296 18.38 -17.01 -5.55
C PHE A 296 19.91 -17.12 -5.48
N ALA A 297 20.58 -16.29 -4.67
CA ALA A 297 22.03 -16.35 -4.49
C ALA A 297 22.48 -17.72 -3.93
N ARG A 298 21.74 -18.26 -2.95
CA ARG A 298 21.99 -19.60 -2.41
C ARG A 298 21.75 -20.71 -3.44
N ARG A 299 20.66 -20.62 -4.21
CA ARG A 299 20.36 -21.57 -5.28
C ARG A 299 21.46 -21.58 -6.32
N TYR A 300 21.94 -20.42 -6.73
CA TYR A 300 23.04 -20.34 -7.68
C TYR A 300 24.28 -21.08 -7.14
N LYS A 301 24.69 -20.82 -5.90
CA LYS A 301 25.83 -21.50 -5.26
C LYS A 301 25.64 -23.02 -5.19
N GLU A 302 24.48 -23.49 -4.71
CA GLU A 302 24.28 -24.92 -4.38
C GLU A 302 23.97 -25.79 -5.61
N LEU A 303 23.27 -25.25 -6.62
CA LEU A 303 22.72 -26.08 -7.71
C LEU A 303 23.16 -25.68 -9.11
N LEU A 304 23.34 -24.38 -9.35
CA LEU A 304 23.45 -23.86 -10.70
C LEU A 304 24.89 -23.52 -11.09
N GLN A 305 25.74 -23.35 -10.09
CA GLN A 305 27.16 -23.08 -10.33
C GLN A 305 27.82 -24.28 -11.09
N PRO A 306 28.42 -24.04 -12.27
CA PRO A 306 29.14 -25.11 -12.98
C PRO A 306 30.19 -25.76 -12.05
N LYS A 307 30.34 -27.08 -12.10
CA LYS A 307 31.27 -27.81 -11.21
C LYS A 307 32.69 -27.27 -11.26
N GLU A 308 33.17 -26.91 -12.43
CA GLU A 308 34.51 -26.32 -12.62
C GLU A 308 34.68 -24.98 -11.87
N HIS A 309 33.58 -24.18 -11.78
CA HIS A 309 33.58 -22.92 -11.05
C HIS A 309 33.38 -23.14 -9.57
N ALA A 310 32.57 -24.11 -9.17
CA ALA A 310 32.32 -24.44 -7.77
C ALA A 310 33.62 -24.84 -7.03
N GLU A 311 34.50 -25.59 -7.69
CA GLU A 311 35.80 -25.99 -7.12
C GLU A 311 36.75 -24.78 -6.93
N ARG A 312 36.57 -23.75 -7.71
CA ARG A 312 37.43 -22.53 -7.71
C ARG A 312 36.81 -21.31 -7.02
N CYS A 313 35.64 -21.44 -6.43
CA CYS A 313 34.96 -20.35 -5.70
C CYS A 313 34.86 -20.65 -4.21
N ARG A 314 35.15 -19.63 -3.40
CA ARG A 314 34.93 -19.63 -1.95
C ARG A 314 33.88 -18.60 -1.62
N TRP A 315 32.85 -19.03 -0.91
CA TRP A 315 31.69 -18.20 -0.63
C TRP A 315 31.68 -17.73 0.83
N SER A 316 31.16 -16.52 1.05
CA SER A 316 30.76 -16.02 2.35
C SER A 316 29.44 -15.26 2.23
N PHE A 317 28.54 -15.42 3.21
CA PHE A 317 27.27 -14.72 3.29
C PHE A 317 27.26 -13.87 4.55
N ILE A 318 27.00 -12.57 4.37
CA ILE A 318 26.93 -11.59 5.45
C ILE A 318 25.49 -11.08 5.57
N ASP A 319 24.87 -11.28 6.73
CA ASP A 319 23.49 -10.88 6.99
C ASP A 319 23.44 -9.54 7.73
N PHE A 320 23.02 -8.48 7.04
CA PHE A 320 22.88 -7.15 7.63
C PHE A 320 21.74 -7.01 8.64
N ASN A 321 20.88 -8.02 8.83
CA ASN A 321 19.94 -8.01 9.97
C ASN A 321 20.66 -8.07 11.33
N ALA A 322 21.87 -8.61 11.36
CA ALA A 322 22.71 -8.70 12.56
C ALA A 322 23.65 -7.49 12.71
N SER A 323 23.51 -6.47 11.85
CA SER A 323 24.39 -5.30 11.87
C SER A 323 24.11 -4.38 13.08
N PRO A 324 25.10 -3.58 13.51
CA PRO A 324 24.88 -2.49 14.46
C PRO A 324 23.84 -1.48 13.94
N ALA A 325 23.19 -0.78 14.85
CA ALA A 325 22.20 0.24 14.53
C ALA A 325 22.78 1.45 13.73
N ASP A 326 24.07 1.75 13.92
CA ASP A 326 24.82 2.73 13.14
C ASP A 326 25.98 2.07 12.40
N LEU A 327 25.98 2.20 11.09
CA LEU A 327 27.00 1.61 10.21
C LEU A 327 28.18 2.55 9.91
N SER A 328 28.22 3.74 10.49
CA SER A 328 29.29 4.72 10.20
C SER A 328 30.68 4.22 10.55
N HIS A 329 30.80 3.25 11.47
CA HIS A 329 32.06 2.65 11.92
C HIS A 329 31.90 1.13 12.11
N ALA A 330 31.30 0.47 11.14
CA ALA A 330 30.96 -0.96 11.22
C ALA A 330 31.97 -1.87 10.49
N GLU A 331 33.18 -1.38 10.19
CA GLU A 331 34.22 -2.13 9.48
C GLU A 331 34.62 -3.41 10.22
N GLN A 332 34.80 -3.32 11.55
CA GLN A 332 35.17 -4.46 12.37
C GLN A 332 34.04 -5.50 12.43
N TRP A 333 32.79 -5.04 12.52
CA TRP A 333 31.63 -5.91 12.47
C TRP A 333 31.57 -6.64 11.11
N LEU A 334 31.76 -5.91 10.00
CA LEU A 334 31.73 -6.48 8.67
C LEU A 334 32.81 -7.54 8.49
N CYS A 335 34.02 -7.28 8.98
CA CYS A 335 35.14 -8.22 8.94
C CYS A 335 34.85 -9.48 9.77
N ARG A 336 34.31 -9.37 11.00
CA ARG A 336 33.91 -10.53 11.82
C ARG A 336 32.84 -11.36 11.12
N SER A 337 31.78 -10.70 10.64
CA SER A 337 30.68 -11.38 9.94
C SER A 337 31.15 -12.07 8.66
N PHE A 338 32.16 -11.50 7.97
CA PHE A 338 32.78 -12.14 6.83
C PHE A 338 33.50 -13.43 7.25
N ILE A 339 34.32 -13.39 8.31
CA ILE A 339 35.06 -14.56 8.78
C ILE A 339 34.11 -15.67 9.19
N GLU A 340 33.11 -15.35 10.03
CA GLU A 340 32.08 -16.30 10.46
C GLU A 340 31.32 -16.92 9.28
N GLY A 341 30.89 -16.08 8.33
CA GLY A 341 30.23 -16.55 7.11
C GLY A 341 31.14 -17.40 6.23
N PHE A 342 32.41 -17.05 6.14
CA PHE A 342 33.40 -17.81 5.36
C PHE A 342 33.66 -19.19 5.98
N GLU A 343 33.86 -19.28 7.28
CA GLU A 343 34.08 -20.57 8.01
C GLU A 343 32.85 -21.48 7.85
N LYS A 344 31.64 -20.91 7.99
CA LYS A 344 30.40 -21.66 7.84
C LYS A 344 30.25 -22.28 6.46
N GLU A 345 30.59 -21.53 5.42
CA GLU A 345 30.40 -21.95 4.02
C GLU A 345 31.57 -22.82 3.50
N ASN A 346 32.73 -22.81 4.17
CA ASN A 346 33.92 -23.50 3.75
C ASN A 346 34.50 -24.42 4.84
N ALA A 347 33.66 -25.22 5.51
CA ALA A 347 34.01 -26.08 6.61
C ALA A 347 35.21 -27.04 6.36
N SER A 348 35.54 -27.33 5.08
CA SER A 348 36.69 -28.10 4.70
C SER A 348 38.03 -27.37 4.88
N LEU A 349 37.99 -26.04 5.08
CA LEU A 349 39.17 -25.19 5.24
C LEU A 349 39.23 -24.69 6.70
N ASP A 350 40.00 -25.38 7.53
CA ASP A 350 40.21 -24.97 8.91
C ASP A 350 41.15 -23.76 8.99
N LEU A 351 40.57 -22.57 9.25
CA LEU A 351 41.32 -21.31 9.35
C LEU A 351 42.25 -21.29 10.57
N SER A 352 42.03 -22.17 11.57
CA SER A 352 42.85 -22.23 12.81
C SER A 352 44.07 -23.12 12.62
N SER A 353 44.15 -23.93 11.57
CA SER A 353 45.25 -24.84 11.35
C SER A 353 46.55 -24.07 11.06
N LYS A 354 47.69 -24.54 11.67
CA LYS A 354 48.99 -23.87 11.57
C LYS A 354 49.46 -23.58 10.15
N ASN A 355 49.21 -24.49 9.22
CA ASN A 355 49.62 -24.33 7.82
C ASN A 355 48.76 -23.29 7.08
N VAL A 356 47.48 -23.26 7.37
CA VAL A 356 46.54 -22.30 6.78
C VAL A 356 46.82 -20.89 7.36
N LEU A 357 47.03 -20.75 8.68
CA LEU A 357 47.40 -19.48 9.31
C LEU A 357 48.67 -18.89 8.73
N ARG A 358 49.72 -19.72 8.54
CA ARG A 358 50.95 -19.27 7.88
C ARG A 358 50.72 -18.81 6.43
N GLY A 359 49.82 -19.45 5.73
CA GLY A 359 49.40 -19.04 4.40
C GLY A 359 48.65 -17.70 4.41
N ILE A 360 47.66 -17.58 5.30
CA ILE A 360 46.85 -16.36 5.51
C ILE A 360 47.77 -15.17 5.78
N PHE A 361 48.69 -15.28 6.70
CA PHE A 361 49.60 -14.22 7.11
C PHE A 361 50.96 -14.22 6.39
N SER A 362 51.06 -14.92 5.25
CA SER A 362 52.33 -15.03 4.51
C SER A 362 52.92 -13.66 4.12
N ARG A 363 52.09 -12.68 3.74
CA ARG A 363 52.51 -11.31 3.43
C ARG A 363 53.01 -10.57 4.66
N ASN A 364 52.34 -10.74 5.80
CA ASN A 364 52.70 -10.11 7.06
C ASN A 364 54.02 -10.68 7.58
N ILE A 365 54.19 -12.00 7.48
CA ILE A 365 55.45 -12.70 7.79
C ILE A 365 56.56 -12.19 6.89
N GLN A 366 56.31 -12.08 5.58
CA GLN A 366 57.32 -11.61 4.62
C GLN A 366 57.75 -10.17 4.88
N ARG A 367 56.83 -9.27 5.24
CA ARG A 367 57.12 -7.88 5.62
C ARG A 367 58.03 -7.79 6.86
N ARG A 368 57.94 -8.75 7.78
CA ARG A 368 58.73 -8.83 8.98
C ARG A 368 59.91 -9.78 8.88
N LYS A 369 60.18 -10.31 7.68
CA LYS A 369 61.20 -11.34 7.42
C LYS A 369 62.58 -10.94 7.99
N TYR A 370 63.02 -9.72 7.77
CA TYR A 370 64.29 -9.23 8.29
C TYR A 370 64.40 -9.35 9.82
N ILE A 371 63.32 -8.97 10.52
CA ILE A 371 63.26 -9.04 12.00
C ILE A 371 63.33 -10.50 12.45
N TYR A 372 62.59 -11.39 11.77
CA TYR A 372 62.62 -12.81 12.13
C TYR A 372 63.93 -13.48 11.80
N ASP A 373 64.56 -13.20 10.67
CA ASP A 373 65.86 -13.72 10.29
C ASP A 373 66.96 -13.27 11.25
N GLU A 374 66.93 -12.04 11.76
CA GLU A 374 67.87 -11.55 12.78
C GLU A 374 67.67 -12.16 14.14
N LEU A 375 66.38 -12.34 14.55
CA LEU A 375 66.08 -13.04 15.81
C LEU A 375 66.42 -14.54 15.73
N GLU A 376 66.24 -15.19 14.61
CA GLU A 376 66.59 -16.60 14.41
C GLU A 376 68.10 -16.82 14.52
N ARG A 377 68.93 -15.81 14.13
CA ARG A 377 70.39 -15.88 14.26
C ARG A 377 70.87 -15.59 15.68
N SER A 378 70.21 -14.68 16.41
CA SER A 378 70.66 -14.22 17.73
C SER A 378 70.02 -14.97 18.90
N ALA A 379 68.73 -15.37 18.76
CA ALA A 379 67.90 -16.02 19.81
C ALA A 379 66.75 -16.84 19.21
N PRO A 380 66.98 -18.08 18.77
CA PRO A 380 65.98 -18.90 18.07
C PRO A 380 64.70 -19.12 18.83
N ASP A 381 64.75 -19.32 20.13
CA ASP A 381 63.52 -19.48 20.95
C ASP A 381 62.69 -18.22 21.01
N GLN A 382 63.32 -17.05 21.10
CA GLN A 382 62.60 -15.76 21.05
C GLN A 382 62.01 -15.49 19.67
N ALA A 383 62.67 -15.94 18.58
CA ALA A 383 62.12 -15.86 17.23
C ALA A 383 60.85 -16.68 17.09
N ALA A 384 60.80 -17.91 17.67
CA ALA A 384 59.63 -18.75 17.64
C ALA A 384 58.44 -18.14 18.44
N VAL A 385 58.75 -17.58 19.63
CA VAL A 385 57.76 -16.90 20.46
C VAL A 385 57.24 -15.63 19.75
N SER A 386 58.14 -14.81 19.18
CA SER A 386 57.77 -13.59 18.48
C SER A 386 56.85 -13.90 17.28
N LYS A 387 57.17 -14.92 16.45
CA LYS A 387 56.30 -15.37 15.34
C LYS A 387 54.95 -15.85 15.84
N ALA A 388 54.88 -16.62 16.94
CA ALA A 388 53.64 -17.08 17.53
C ALA A 388 52.76 -15.91 18.05
N THR A 389 53.39 -14.96 18.75
CA THR A 389 52.71 -13.77 19.29
C THR A 389 52.17 -12.86 18.15
N ASP A 390 52.97 -12.65 17.11
CA ASP A 390 52.54 -11.88 15.98
C ASP A 390 51.38 -12.56 15.24
N LEU A 391 51.41 -13.88 15.04
CA LEU A 391 50.31 -14.63 14.42
C LEU A 391 49.02 -14.53 15.27
N ALA A 392 49.11 -14.66 16.58
CA ALA A 392 47.97 -14.51 17.49
C ALA A 392 47.40 -13.08 17.39
N LYS A 393 48.24 -12.06 17.42
CA LYS A 393 47.83 -10.65 17.28
C LYS A 393 47.09 -10.38 15.95
N TRP A 394 47.57 -10.93 14.85
CA TRP A 394 46.92 -10.75 13.54
C TRP A 394 45.64 -11.58 13.45
N GLN A 395 45.56 -12.76 14.09
CA GLN A 395 44.36 -13.57 14.15
C GLN A 395 43.25 -12.88 14.97
N ASP A 396 43.63 -12.20 16.07
CA ASP A 396 42.69 -11.45 16.92
C ASP A 396 42.17 -10.15 16.28
N SER A 397 42.82 -9.66 15.20
CA SER A 397 42.39 -8.49 14.44
C SER A 397 41.45 -8.91 13.30
N PRO A 398 40.16 -8.57 13.34
CA PRO A 398 39.22 -8.96 12.30
C PRO A 398 39.61 -8.43 10.90
N GLU A 399 40.20 -7.24 10.83
CA GLU A 399 40.63 -6.61 9.58
C GLU A 399 41.85 -7.33 8.98
N GLU A 400 42.87 -7.62 9.79
CA GLU A 400 44.06 -8.35 9.35
C GLU A 400 43.70 -9.77 8.92
N MET A 401 42.81 -10.42 9.67
CA MET A 401 42.32 -11.76 9.36
C MET A 401 41.54 -11.77 8.04
N THR A 402 40.63 -10.79 7.83
CA THR A 402 39.87 -10.63 6.58
C THR A 402 40.77 -10.45 5.38
N GLU A 403 41.73 -9.52 5.47
CA GLU A 403 42.69 -9.28 4.39
C GLU A 403 43.58 -10.50 4.16
N GLY A 404 43.98 -11.17 5.23
CA GLY A 404 44.78 -12.39 5.18
C GLY A 404 44.04 -13.52 4.48
N VAL A 405 42.79 -13.79 4.84
CA VAL A 405 41.95 -14.83 4.20
C VAL A 405 41.74 -14.50 2.69
N ALA A 406 41.44 -13.26 2.36
CA ALA A 406 41.31 -12.85 0.97
C ALA A 406 42.61 -13.08 0.16
N ASN A 407 43.78 -12.69 0.73
CA ASN A 407 45.07 -12.90 0.09
C ASN A 407 45.42 -14.38 -0.04
N TYR A 408 45.05 -15.20 0.96
CA TYR A 408 45.24 -16.64 0.91
C TYR A 408 44.43 -17.29 -0.21
N VAL A 409 43.15 -16.97 -0.29
CA VAL A 409 42.24 -17.51 -1.32
C VAL A 409 42.68 -17.08 -2.72
N LEU A 410 42.86 -15.79 -2.94
CA LEU A 410 43.16 -15.24 -4.26
C LEU A 410 44.61 -15.47 -4.70
N GLY A 411 45.54 -15.31 -3.79
CA GLY A 411 46.97 -15.33 -4.11
C GLY A 411 47.62 -16.71 -4.06
N ILE A 412 47.37 -17.47 -2.98
CA ILE A 412 48.03 -18.79 -2.74
C ILE A 412 47.17 -19.88 -3.37
N ARG A 413 45.89 -19.95 -3.08
CA ARG A 413 45.01 -20.97 -3.63
C ARG A 413 44.59 -20.70 -5.10
N LYS A 414 44.70 -19.44 -5.53
CA LYS A 414 44.26 -18.99 -6.86
C LYS A 414 42.79 -19.27 -7.12
N GLU A 415 42.00 -19.20 -6.08
CA GLU A 415 40.54 -19.36 -6.10
C GLU A 415 39.87 -17.97 -6.09
N THR A 416 38.59 -17.92 -6.44
CA THR A 416 37.78 -16.69 -6.43
C THR A 416 37.04 -16.56 -5.12
N LEU A 417 37.09 -15.38 -4.51
CA LEU A 417 36.31 -15.05 -3.31
C LEU A 417 35.01 -14.39 -3.71
N VAL A 418 33.88 -15.00 -3.38
CA VAL A 418 32.53 -14.47 -3.63
C VAL A 418 31.88 -14.16 -2.29
N VAL A 419 31.42 -12.90 -2.13
CA VAL A 419 30.81 -12.45 -0.88
C VAL A 419 29.42 -11.91 -1.17
N VAL A 420 28.42 -12.41 -0.47
CA VAL A 420 27.03 -11.97 -0.59
C VAL A 420 26.67 -11.07 0.59
N MET A 421 26.29 -9.83 0.29
CA MET A 421 25.76 -8.86 1.25
C MET A 421 24.22 -8.93 1.23
N ASP A 422 23.67 -9.64 2.21
CA ASP A 422 22.24 -9.95 2.26
C ASP A 422 21.49 -9.02 3.21
N ASN A 423 20.20 -8.79 2.95
CA ASN A 423 19.28 -8.01 3.77
C ASN A 423 19.66 -6.52 3.96
N VAL A 424 20.53 -5.95 3.15
CA VAL A 424 20.85 -4.51 3.16
C VAL A 424 19.59 -3.67 2.97
N ASP A 425 18.64 -4.19 2.22
CA ASP A 425 17.35 -3.56 1.92
C ASP A 425 16.41 -3.42 3.15
N ARG A 426 16.73 -4.01 4.30
CA ARG A 426 15.95 -3.85 5.54
C ARG A 426 16.38 -2.68 6.41
N LEU A 427 17.55 -2.15 6.13
CA LEU A 427 18.08 -0.99 6.84
C LEU A 427 17.30 0.28 6.47
N ASP A 428 17.35 1.27 7.34
CA ASP A 428 16.90 2.61 6.99
C ASP A 428 17.78 3.22 5.88
N LEU A 429 17.31 4.29 5.30
CA LEU A 429 17.91 4.89 4.12
C LEU A 429 19.36 5.34 4.33
N LYS A 430 19.67 5.94 5.49
CA LYS A 430 21.02 6.38 5.86
C LYS A 430 21.97 5.18 5.94
N ASN A 431 21.51 4.12 6.61
CA ASN A 431 22.30 2.91 6.79
C ASN A 431 22.42 2.10 5.48
N GLN A 432 21.45 2.16 4.55
CA GLN A 432 21.62 1.53 3.24
C GLN A 432 22.77 2.16 2.42
N LEU A 433 22.92 3.49 2.46
CA LEU A 433 24.05 4.17 1.84
C LEU A 433 25.36 3.85 2.53
N ALA A 434 25.36 3.83 3.86
CA ALA A 434 26.55 3.43 4.63
C ALA A 434 26.95 1.97 4.34
N ALA A 435 25.98 1.05 4.24
CA ALA A 435 26.21 -0.34 3.83
C ALA A 435 26.82 -0.45 2.44
N PHE A 436 26.39 0.40 1.49
CA PHE A 436 26.99 0.44 0.17
C PHE A 436 28.46 0.93 0.24
N GLN A 437 28.74 1.99 1.00
CA GLN A 437 30.10 2.49 1.19
C GLN A 437 31.01 1.47 1.87
N LEU A 438 30.50 0.78 2.91
CA LEU A 438 31.19 -0.33 3.57
C LEU A 438 31.46 -1.48 2.59
N THR A 439 30.50 -1.78 1.72
CA THR A 439 30.68 -2.82 0.68
C THR A 439 31.78 -2.46 -0.29
N LEU A 440 31.87 -1.18 -0.72
CA LEU A 440 32.96 -0.69 -1.57
C LEU A 440 34.33 -0.79 -0.86
N TRP A 441 34.39 -0.32 0.39
CA TRP A 441 35.60 -0.42 1.21
C TRP A 441 36.07 -1.88 1.35
N PHE A 442 35.13 -2.78 1.65
CA PHE A 442 35.40 -4.21 1.78
C PHE A 442 35.89 -4.82 0.45
N MET A 443 35.20 -4.51 -0.64
CA MET A 443 35.58 -4.99 -1.98
C MET A 443 37.01 -4.57 -2.36
N HIS A 444 37.36 -3.31 -2.18
CA HIS A 444 38.70 -2.81 -2.49
C HIS A 444 39.79 -3.48 -1.64
N ARG A 445 39.49 -3.75 -0.37
CA ARG A 445 40.43 -4.38 0.55
C ARG A 445 40.61 -5.87 0.30
N THR A 446 39.54 -6.57 -0.04
CA THR A 446 39.54 -8.03 -0.26
C THR A 446 39.71 -8.44 -1.71
N ARG A 447 39.47 -7.52 -2.64
CA ARG A 447 39.40 -7.81 -4.10
C ARG A 447 38.43 -8.94 -4.46
N ALA A 448 37.36 -9.08 -3.65
CA ALA A 448 36.34 -10.07 -3.83
C ALA A 448 35.37 -9.70 -4.97
N PHE A 449 34.70 -10.72 -5.48
CA PHE A 449 33.45 -10.52 -6.23
C PHE A 449 32.31 -10.40 -5.22
N VAL A 450 31.73 -9.22 -5.11
CA VAL A 450 30.69 -8.93 -4.12
C VAL A 450 29.33 -8.88 -4.77
N ILE A 451 28.38 -9.68 -4.27
CA ILE A 451 26.97 -9.64 -4.66
C ILE A 451 26.22 -8.82 -3.64
N LEU A 452 25.77 -7.64 -4.01
CA LEU A 452 25.00 -6.74 -3.16
C LEU A 452 23.52 -6.84 -3.50
N GLN A 453 22.71 -7.19 -2.51
CA GLN A 453 21.25 -7.29 -2.69
C GLN A 453 20.59 -5.98 -2.26
N MET A 454 19.88 -5.34 -3.19
CA MET A 454 19.18 -4.07 -2.96
C MET A 454 17.70 -4.17 -3.37
N ARG A 455 16.87 -3.27 -2.83
CA ARG A 455 15.52 -3.05 -3.36
C ARG A 455 15.59 -2.24 -4.64
N ASP A 456 14.65 -2.48 -5.54
CA ASP A 456 14.48 -1.69 -6.76
C ASP A 456 14.44 -0.20 -6.42
N GLU A 457 13.70 0.10 -5.40
CA GLU A 457 13.48 1.45 -4.91
C GLU A 457 14.77 2.14 -4.47
N THR A 458 15.57 1.49 -3.68
CA THR A 458 16.83 2.07 -3.18
C THR A 458 17.81 2.33 -4.32
N TYR A 459 17.92 1.37 -5.24
CA TYR A 459 18.82 1.53 -6.39
C TYR A 459 18.36 2.69 -7.28
N GLU A 460 17.10 2.71 -7.69
CA GLU A 460 16.55 3.75 -8.58
C GLU A 460 16.70 5.15 -8.00
N ARG A 461 16.54 5.32 -6.70
CA ARG A 461 16.72 6.61 -6.02
C ARG A 461 18.16 7.10 -6.06
N TYR A 462 19.11 6.22 -5.84
CA TYR A 462 20.52 6.60 -5.64
C TYR A 462 21.43 6.35 -6.82
N LYS A 463 20.99 5.66 -7.87
CA LYS A 463 21.83 5.37 -9.05
C LYS A 463 22.46 6.59 -9.72
N ASN A 464 21.88 7.79 -9.52
CA ASN A 464 22.37 9.05 -10.05
C ASN A 464 23.07 9.94 -8.99
N LEU A 465 23.22 9.46 -7.76
CA LEU A 465 23.82 10.16 -6.64
C LEU A 465 25.07 9.40 -6.14
N PRO A 466 26.10 10.09 -5.66
CA PRO A 466 27.24 9.44 -5.03
C PRO A 466 26.81 8.58 -3.83
N PRO A 467 27.41 7.40 -3.67
CA PRO A 467 28.46 6.78 -4.46
C PRO A 467 27.97 5.85 -5.60
N LEU A 468 26.67 5.63 -5.75
CA LEU A 468 26.11 4.69 -6.74
C LEU A 468 26.23 5.16 -8.19
N ASP A 469 26.36 6.46 -8.43
CA ASP A 469 26.54 7.05 -9.77
C ASP A 469 27.80 6.56 -10.49
N THR A 470 28.80 6.10 -9.75
CA THR A 470 30.02 5.51 -10.30
C THR A 470 29.83 4.11 -10.90
N PHE A 471 28.69 3.46 -10.60
CA PHE A 471 28.33 2.10 -11.04
C PHE A 471 27.32 2.05 -12.19
N ARG A 472 27.12 3.15 -12.93
CA ARG A 472 26.17 3.26 -14.05
C ARG A 472 26.39 2.22 -15.16
N THR A 473 27.58 1.68 -15.29
CA THR A 473 27.94 0.69 -16.30
C THR A 473 27.88 -0.76 -15.80
N GLY A 474 27.61 -0.96 -14.50
CA GLY A 474 27.46 -2.30 -13.92
C GLY A 474 26.18 -2.96 -14.40
N ILE A 475 26.24 -4.26 -14.69
CA ILE A 475 25.05 -5.06 -14.98
C ILE A 475 24.27 -5.21 -13.68
N VAL A 476 23.03 -4.74 -13.67
CA VAL A 476 22.11 -4.89 -12.53
C VAL A 476 21.14 -6.02 -12.87
N PHE A 477 21.05 -7.02 -12.02
CA PHE A 477 20.09 -8.12 -12.20
C PHE A 477 18.81 -7.82 -11.44
N HIS A 478 17.70 -7.98 -12.12
CA HIS A 478 16.37 -7.81 -11.55
C HIS A 478 15.69 -9.15 -11.32
N ILE A 479 15.29 -9.43 -10.07
CA ILE A 479 14.55 -10.65 -9.72
C ILE A 479 13.07 -10.35 -9.57
N THR A 480 12.27 -10.96 -10.44
CA THR A 480 10.81 -10.91 -10.35
C THR A 480 10.30 -12.01 -9.42
N PRO A 481 9.45 -11.68 -8.43
CA PRO A 481 8.89 -12.69 -7.55
C PRO A 481 7.93 -13.62 -8.29
N PRO A 482 7.92 -14.92 -7.93
CA PRO A 482 7.00 -15.91 -8.48
C PRO A 482 5.56 -15.67 -7.99
N ARG A 483 4.62 -16.42 -8.57
CA ARG A 483 3.22 -16.39 -8.14
C ARG A 483 3.03 -17.02 -6.78
N PHE A 484 2.10 -16.46 -6.01
CA PHE A 484 1.74 -16.97 -4.69
C PHE A 484 1.29 -18.43 -4.72
N ALA A 485 0.34 -18.75 -5.62
CA ALA A 485 -0.19 -20.11 -5.75
C ALA A 485 0.89 -21.15 -6.02
N ASP A 486 1.84 -20.85 -6.92
CA ASP A 486 2.92 -21.78 -7.31
C ASP A 486 3.90 -22.01 -6.15
N VAL A 487 4.22 -20.94 -5.40
CA VAL A 487 5.07 -21.07 -4.20
C VAL A 487 4.41 -21.95 -3.14
N VAL A 488 3.13 -21.70 -2.84
CA VAL A 488 2.38 -22.50 -1.86
C VAL A 488 2.28 -23.94 -2.32
N LYS A 489 2.01 -24.18 -3.61
CA LYS A 489 1.92 -25.53 -4.18
C LYS A 489 3.20 -26.33 -3.96
N ARG A 490 4.34 -25.78 -4.36
CA ARG A 490 5.63 -26.47 -4.22
C ARG A 490 6.01 -26.74 -2.76
N ARG A 491 5.74 -25.76 -1.88
CA ARG A 491 5.96 -25.94 -0.45
C ARG A 491 5.05 -26.97 0.17
N LEU A 492 3.80 -27.01 -0.28
CA LEU A 492 2.82 -27.97 0.16
C LEU A 492 3.17 -29.39 -0.28
N GLU A 493 3.64 -29.59 -1.52
CA GLU A 493 4.13 -30.88 -2.00
C GLU A 493 5.20 -31.46 -1.07
N LEU A 494 6.19 -30.66 -0.68
CA LEU A 494 7.22 -31.09 0.29
C LEU A 494 6.63 -31.39 1.68
N ALA A 495 5.73 -30.57 2.15
CA ALA A 495 5.06 -30.77 3.44
C ALA A 495 4.25 -32.08 3.48
N LEU A 496 3.57 -32.41 2.38
CA LEU A 496 2.81 -33.64 2.26
C LEU A 496 3.71 -34.89 2.22
N GLU A 497 4.82 -34.87 1.49
CA GLU A 497 5.81 -35.94 1.47
C GLU A 497 6.43 -36.17 2.86
N TYR A 498 6.75 -35.08 3.58
CA TYR A 498 7.24 -35.17 4.95
C TYR A 498 6.22 -35.87 5.87
N LEU A 499 4.93 -35.51 5.75
CA LEU A 499 3.85 -36.15 6.50
C LEU A 499 3.68 -37.62 6.14
N GLU A 500 3.86 -38.00 4.89
CA GLU A 500 3.82 -39.38 4.44
C GLU A 500 4.92 -40.23 5.07
N ALA A 501 6.12 -39.70 5.13
CA ALA A 501 7.26 -40.37 5.75
C ALA A 501 7.08 -40.58 7.28
N GLU A 502 6.41 -39.62 7.96
CA GLU A 502 6.16 -39.67 9.40
C GLU A 502 4.81 -40.32 9.81
N SER A 503 4.06 -40.92 8.88
CA SER A 503 2.65 -41.28 9.04
C SER A 503 2.27 -42.33 10.09
N LYS A 504 3.15 -42.73 10.99
CA LYS A 504 2.87 -43.67 12.08
C LYS A 504 2.55 -42.92 13.37
N GLY A 505 1.27 -42.67 13.66
CA GLY A 505 0.81 -42.14 14.94
C GLY A 505 -0.61 -41.64 14.93
N GLN A 506 -1.31 -41.86 16.03
CA GLN A 506 -2.66 -41.34 16.30
C GLN A 506 -2.54 -40.15 17.24
N GLN A 507 -3.23 -39.06 16.91
CA GLN A 507 -3.28 -37.84 17.73
C GLN A 507 -4.73 -37.53 18.14
N SER A 508 -4.92 -36.75 19.19
CA SER A 508 -6.27 -36.39 19.64
C SER A 508 -6.34 -34.90 20.02
N PHE A 509 -7.49 -34.30 19.74
CA PHE A 509 -7.81 -32.93 20.23
C PHE A 509 -9.23 -32.90 20.82
N THR A 510 -9.49 -31.91 21.65
CA THR A 510 -10.79 -31.66 22.26
C THR A 510 -11.37 -30.37 21.74
N ILE A 511 -12.59 -30.38 21.22
CA ILE A 511 -13.30 -29.15 20.79
C ILE A 511 -13.94 -28.44 21.99
N GLU A 512 -14.33 -27.15 21.80
CA GLU A 512 -14.96 -26.33 22.86
C GLU A 512 -16.18 -26.96 23.52
N SER A 513 -16.88 -27.86 22.81
CA SER A 513 -18.01 -28.66 23.37
C SER A 513 -17.58 -29.83 24.27
N GLY A 514 -16.27 -30.02 24.53
CA GLY A 514 -15.72 -31.12 25.33
C GLY A 514 -15.61 -32.46 24.60
N VAL A 515 -15.98 -32.54 23.32
CA VAL A 515 -15.85 -33.77 22.53
C VAL A 515 -14.39 -33.97 22.10
N ARG A 516 -13.81 -35.12 22.44
CA ARG A 516 -12.44 -35.53 22.08
C ARG A 516 -12.46 -36.25 20.75
N PHE A 517 -11.72 -35.71 19.78
CA PHE A 517 -11.49 -36.34 18.48
C PHE A 517 -10.10 -36.96 18.43
N SER A 518 -10.06 -38.23 17.98
CA SER A 518 -8.80 -38.88 17.62
C SER A 518 -8.68 -38.92 16.11
N TYR A 519 -7.52 -38.58 15.58
CA TYR A 519 -7.28 -38.58 14.14
C TYR A 519 -5.88 -39.12 13.79
N HIS A 520 -5.74 -39.61 12.56
CA HIS A 520 -4.47 -40.03 12.00
C HIS A 520 -3.78 -38.85 11.30
N LYS A 521 -2.46 -38.84 11.24
CA LYS A 521 -1.68 -37.84 10.52
C LYS A 521 -2.09 -37.71 9.02
N SER A 522 -2.61 -38.78 8.43
CA SER A 522 -3.17 -38.76 7.07
C SER A 522 -4.35 -37.79 6.89
N HIS A 523 -5.04 -37.46 7.96
CA HIS A 523 -6.13 -36.49 7.94
C HIS A 523 -5.57 -35.04 7.79
N LEU A 524 -4.39 -34.77 8.34
CA LEU A 524 -3.69 -33.49 8.09
C LEU A 524 -3.33 -33.31 6.62
N GLN A 525 -2.90 -34.39 5.97
CA GLN A 525 -2.62 -34.36 4.51
C GLN A 525 -3.89 -34.05 3.71
N THR A 526 -4.99 -34.76 4.04
CA THR A 526 -6.29 -34.52 3.39
C THR A 526 -6.77 -33.09 3.62
N PHE A 527 -6.62 -32.57 4.84
CA PHE A 527 -6.94 -31.19 5.19
C PHE A 527 -6.13 -30.19 4.36
N LEU A 528 -4.82 -30.29 4.36
CA LEU A 528 -3.93 -29.37 3.63
C LEU A 528 -4.17 -29.42 2.12
N ARG A 529 -4.32 -30.63 1.56
CA ARG A 529 -4.58 -30.83 0.12
C ARG A 529 -5.93 -30.24 -0.29
N SER A 530 -6.98 -30.50 0.49
CA SER A 530 -8.32 -29.97 0.20
C SER A 530 -8.39 -28.46 0.37
N LEU A 531 -7.69 -27.90 1.35
CA LEU A 531 -7.58 -26.45 1.53
C LEU A 531 -6.90 -25.78 0.33
N TYR A 532 -5.81 -26.37 -0.17
CA TYR A 532 -5.15 -25.87 -1.38
C TYR A 532 -6.11 -25.86 -2.59
N VAL A 533 -6.80 -26.97 -2.81
CA VAL A 533 -7.75 -27.10 -3.92
C VAL A 533 -8.89 -26.06 -3.81
N GLU A 534 -9.40 -25.81 -2.61
CA GLU A 534 -10.44 -24.79 -2.39
C GLU A 534 -9.93 -23.37 -2.64
N LEU A 535 -8.71 -23.05 -2.20
CA LEU A 535 -8.16 -21.70 -2.31
C LEU A 535 -7.70 -21.34 -3.72
N PHE A 536 -7.14 -22.31 -4.46
CA PHE A 536 -6.42 -22.02 -5.71
C PHE A 536 -7.00 -22.69 -6.96
N ASP A 537 -7.59 -23.88 -6.84
CA ASP A 537 -8.07 -24.61 -8.00
C ASP A 537 -9.58 -24.43 -8.25
N ARG A 538 -10.41 -24.59 -7.21
CA ARG A 538 -11.86 -24.52 -7.36
C ARG A 538 -12.39 -23.11 -7.47
N ARG A 539 -11.80 -22.17 -6.73
CA ARG A 539 -12.31 -20.82 -6.59
C ARG A 539 -11.30 -19.79 -7.11
N ARG A 540 -11.25 -19.64 -8.42
CA ARG A 540 -10.35 -18.67 -9.09
C ARG A 540 -10.46 -17.27 -8.52
N ASN A 541 -11.63 -16.86 -8.07
CA ASN A 541 -11.88 -15.54 -7.50
C ASN A 541 -11.21 -15.34 -6.14
N ILE A 542 -11.19 -16.35 -5.29
CA ILE A 542 -10.47 -16.30 -4.01
C ILE A 542 -8.96 -16.19 -4.28
N SER A 543 -8.43 -17.03 -5.16
CA SER A 543 -7.02 -16.97 -5.55
C SER A 543 -6.61 -15.57 -6.02
N ARG A 544 -7.43 -14.92 -6.85
CA ARG A 544 -7.18 -13.54 -7.31
C ARG A 544 -7.18 -12.52 -6.17
N VAL A 545 -8.13 -12.62 -5.24
CA VAL A 545 -8.16 -11.74 -4.05
C VAL A 545 -6.91 -11.94 -3.21
N LEU A 546 -6.52 -13.19 -2.94
CA LEU A 546 -5.33 -13.51 -2.16
C LEU A 546 -4.06 -12.94 -2.83
N GLU A 547 -3.90 -13.16 -4.13
CA GLU A 547 -2.76 -12.64 -4.89
C GLU A 547 -2.72 -11.11 -4.92
N ALA A 548 -3.87 -10.45 -5.06
CA ALA A 548 -3.95 -8.99 -5.04
C ALA A 548 -3.60 -8.41 -3.66
N LEU A 549 -4.02 -9.04 -2.57
CA LEU A 549 -3.74 -8.60 -1.20
C LEU A 549 -2.26 -8.78 -0.82
N VAL A 550 -1.64 -9.84 -1.29
CA VAL A 550 -0.23 -10.13 -1.06
C VAL A 550 0.67 -9.28 -1.97
N GLY A 551 0.19 -8.93 -3.15
CA GLY A 551 1.02 -8.35 -4.19
C GLY A 551 2.00 -9.42 -4.71
N ARG A 552 3.30 -9.09 -4.72
CA ARG A 552 4.37 -10.01 -5.11
C ARG A 552 5.38 -10.27 -3.98
N ASP A 553 4.92 -10.15 -2.74
CA ASP A 553 5.73 -10.45 -1.56
C ASP A 553 5.51 -11.90 -1.13
N VAL A 554 6.48 -12.75 -1.44
CA VAL A 554 6.43 -14.19 -1.09
C VAL A 554 6.39 -14.42 0.42
N ARG A 555 7.00 -13.55 1.24
CA ARG A 555 6.93 -13.68 2.71
C ARG A 555 5.51 -13.45 3.20
N ARG A 556 4.92 -12.33 2.76
CA ARG A 556 3.53 -12.00 3.09
C ARG A 556 2.56 -13.07 2.58
N ALA A 557 2.90 -13.69 1.44
CA ALA A 557 2.17 -14.81 0.88
C ALA A 557 2.18 -16.04 1.80
N LEU A 558 3.35 -16.44 2.27
CA LEU A 558 3.49 -17.56 3.19
C LEU A 558 2.84 -17.27 4.55
N GLU A 559 2.99 -16.06 5.09
CA GLU A 559 2.33 -15.61 6.32
C GLU A 559 0.81 -15.66 6.20
N MET A 560 0.27 -15.19 5.07
CA MET A 560 -1.16 -15.26 4.77
C MET A 560 -1.64 -16.72 4.73
N PHE A 561 -0.93 -17.59 4.06
CA PHE A 561 -1.28 -19.00 3.98
C PHE A 561 -1.25 -19.67 5.36
N VAL A 562 -0.21 -19.42 6.15
CA VAL A 562 -0.11 -19.92 7.54
C VAL A 562 -1.26 -19.38 8.38
N SER A 563 -1.58 -18.09 8.28
CA SER A 563 -2.71 -17.48 9.00
C SER A 563 -4.05 -18.13 8.63
N ILE A 564 -4.26 -18.51 7.37
CA ILE A 564 -5.47 -19.21 6.95
C ILE A 564 -5.52 -20.62 7.55
N ILE A 565 -4.44 -21.39 7.46
CA ILE A 565 -4.39 -22.77 7.95
C ILE A 565 -4.60 -22.87 9.45
N THR A 566 -3.93 -21.96 10.21
CA THR A 566 -3.93 -22.01 11.68
C THR A 566 -5.09 -21.25 12.32
N SER A 567 -5.88 -20.56 11.53
CA SER A 567 -6.92 -19.66 12.03
C SER A 567 -7.94 -20.34 12.94
N GLY A 568 -8.16 -19.78 14.11
CA GLY A 568 -9.26 -20.16 15.00
C GLY A 568 -10.65 -19.80 14.45
N HIS A 569 -10.73 -19.08 13.34
CA HIS A 569 -11.98 -18.80 12.63
C HIS A 569 -12.37 -19.92 11.66
N LEU A 570 -11.53 -20.93 11.43
CA LEU A 570 -11.95 -22.16 10.75
C LEU A 570 -12.90 -22.94 11.66
N SER A 571 -14.03 -23.35 11.09
CA SER A 571 -15.04 -24.11 11.85
C SER A 571 -14.45 -25.45 12.32
N PRO A 572 -14.57 -25.80 13.62
CA PRO A 572 -14.22 -27.14 14.11
C PRO A 572 -14.94 -28.24 13.34
N THR A 573 -16.19 -28.00 12.90
CA THR A 573 -16.98 -28.95 12.08
C THR A 573 -16.39 -29.11 10.68
N ALA A 574 -15.87 -28.06 10.04
CA ALA A 574 -15.21 -28.16 8.76
C ALA A 574 -13.90 -28.97 8.84
N ILE A 575 -13.18 -28.85 9.97
CA ILE A 575 -12.01 -29.67 10.28
C ILE A 575 -12.41 -31.13 10.57
N ALA A 576 -13.45 -31.32 11.37
CA ALA A 576 -13.95 -32.66 11.73
C ALA A 576 -14.54 -33.43 10.53
N SER A 577 -15.15 -32.75 9.56
CA SER A 577 -15.69 -33.40 8.35
C SER A 577 -14.61 -34.05 7.49
N THR A 578 -13.37 -33.52 7.53
CA THR A 578 -12.22 -34.16 6.86
C THR A 578 -11.74 -35.41 7.54
N THR A 579 -11.99 -35.52 8.87
CA THR A 579 -11.57 -36.68 9.67
C THR A 579 -12.58 -37.82 9.64
N ILE A 580 -13.90 -37.54 9.53
CA ILE A 580 -14.97 -38.55 9.68
C ILE A 580 -15.49 -39.05 8.32
N GLY A 581 -15.47 -38.19 7.29
CA GLY A 581 -16.19 -38.47 6.03
C GLY A 581 -15.34 -38.65 4.78
N GLY A 582 -14.02 -38.56 4.86
CA GLY A 582 -13.14 -38.57 3.65
C GLY A 582 -13.44 -37.43 2.66
N GLY A 583 -14.33 -36.51 3.01
CA GLY A 583 -14.67 -35.33 2.22
C GLY A 583 -13.69 -34.20 2.42
N GLY A 584 -13.40 -33.43 1.35
CA GLY A 584 -12.53 -32.26 1.43
C GLY A 584 -13.13 -31.12 2.27
N VAL A 585 -12.29 -30.24 2.78
CA VAL A 585 -12.72 -29.01 3.46
C VAL A 585 -13.45 -28.11 2.46
N SER A 586 -14.68 -27.75 2.72
CA SER A 586 -15.36 -26.68 2.00
C SER A 586 -15.28 -25.40 2.84
N ILE A 587 -14.49 -24.43 2.36
CA ILE A 587 -14.38 -23.13 3.01
C ILE A 587 -15.05 -22.09 2.13
N THR A 588 -16.07 -21.44 2.68
CA THR A 588 -16.76 -20.36 1.96
C THR A 588 -15.86 -19.13 1.81
N GLU A 589 -16.06 -18.38 0.73
CA GLU A 589 -15.40 -17.09 0.52
C GLU A 589 -15.57 -16.16 1.74
N ARG A 590 -16.75 -16.15 2.31
CA ARG A 590 -17.11 -15.41 3.53
C ARG A 590 -16.13 -15.70 4.67
N ARG A 591 -15.86 -16.98 4.90
CA ARG A 591 -14.96 -17.41 5.96
C ARG A 591 -13.52 -17.00 5.70
N ILE A 592 -13.08 -17.06 4.44
CA ILE A 592 -11.74 -16.62 4.06
C ILE A 592 -11.58 -15.11 4.28
N ILE A 593 -12.55 -14.29 3.85
CA ILE A 593 -12.52 -12.85 4.09
C ILE A 593 -12.46 -12.58 5.61
N LYS A 594 -13.29 -13.26 6.42
CA LYS A 594 -13.27 -13.14 7.89
C LYS A 594 -11.88 -13.46 8.48
N ILE A 595 -11.24 -14.54 8.01
CA ILE A 595 -9.89 -14.93 8.45
C ILE A 595 -8.86 -13.87 8.09
N LEU A 596 -8.88 -13.40 6.84
CA LEU A 596 -7.92 -12.39 6.36
C LEU A 596 -8.05 -11.03 7.04
N MET A 597 -9.25 -10.69 7.49
CA MET A 597 -9.53 -9.46 8.24
C MET A 597 -9.10 -9.55 9.69
N ARG A 598 -9.35 -10.69 10.34
CA ARG A 598 -9.22 -10.83 11.78
C ARG A 598 -7.91 -11.51 12.21
N THR A 599 -7.35 -12.37 11.34
CA THR A 599 -6.16 -13.19 11.64
C THR A 599 -6.31 -13.96 12.95
N ASP A 600 -5.56 -13.64 13.99
CA ASP A 600 -5.60 -14.22 15.33
C ASP A 600 -6.42 -13.39 16.34
N TYR A 601 -7.09 -12.32 15.91
CA TYR A 601 -8.00 -11.54 16.73
C TYR A 601 -9.43 -12.05 16.64
N ALA A 602 -10.19 -11.88 17.72
CA ALA A 602 -11.61 -12.22 17.74
C ALA A 602 -12.42 -11.31 16.81
N PHE A 603 -12.04 -10.05 16.70
CA PHE A 603 -12.64 -9.03 15.83
C PHE A 603 -11.57 -8.37 14.95
N PHE A 604 -12.02 -7.58 13.98
CA PHE A 604 -11.10 -6.79 13.15
C PHE A 604 -10.31 -5.81 14.01
N SER A 605 -9.00 -5.79 13.83
CA SER A 605 -8.11 -4.81 14.44
C SER A 605 -7.42 -4.00 13.35
N PRO A 606 -7.34 -2.66 13.48
CA PRO A 606 -6.61 -1.80 12.52
C PRO A 606 -5.12 -2.15 12.36
N HIS A 607 -4.56 -2.85 13.36
CA HIS A 607 -3.16 -3.25 13.39
C HIS A 607 -2.91 -4.68 12.87
N SER A 608 -3.98 -5.39 12.51
CA SER A 608 -3.90 -6.80 12.12
C SER A 608 -4.48 -7.02 10.72
N GLY A 609 -4.08 -8.12 10.14
CA GLY A 609 -4.68 -8.65 8.93
C GLY A 609 -4.09 -8.14 7.62
N PHE A 610 -4.65 -8.69 6.57
CA PHE A 610 -4.26 -8.43 5.19
C PHE A 610 -5.22 -7.47 4.48
N ILE A 611 -6.35 -7.18 5.13
CA ILE A 611 -7.42 -6.32 4.61
C ILE A 611 -7.52 -5.08 5.51
N SER A 612 -7.64 -3.91 4.89
CA SER A 612 -7.74 -2.62 5.57
C SER A 612 -9.15 -2.08 5.59
N ASN A 613 -9.51 -1.28 6.61
CA ASN A 613 -10.74 -0.51 6.62
C ASN A 613 -10.54 0.77 5.79
N ILE A 614 -11.21 0.86 4.63
CA ILE A 614 -11.14 2.06 3.77
C ILE A 614 -12.24 3.09 4.07
N PHE A 615 -13.05 2.87 5.10
CA PHE A 615 -14.03 3.83 5.61
C PHE A 615 -13.56 4.54 6.88
N ASP A 616 -12.34 4.22 7.34
CA ASP A 616 -11.74 4.76 8.56
C ASP A 616 -10.59 5.70 8.19
N TYR A 617 -10.92 6.96 7.96
CA TYR A 617 -9.96 8.04 7.93
C TYR A 617 -10.40 9.13 8.91
N ASN A 618 -9.57 9.36 9.88
CA ASN A 618 -9.84 10.28 10.95
C ASN A 618 -8.62 11.17 11.19
N PRO A 619 -8.55 12.31 10.49
CA PRO A 619 -7.57 13.32 10.82
C PRO A 619 -7.89 13.90 12.21
N ASP A 620 -6.87 14.12 13.02
CA ASP A 620 -6.93 14.52 14.44
C ASP A 620 -8.11 15.43 14.80
N TRP A 621 -9.02 14.94 15.66
CA TRP A 621 -10.13 15.67 16.31
C TRP A 621 -11.21 16.25 15.37
N GLN A 622 -11.20 15.93 14.10
CA GLN A 622 -12.20 16.38 13.14
C GLN A 622 -13.31 15.34 12.94
N LYS A 623 -14.40 15.75 12.27
CA LYS A 623 -15.44 14.83 11.83
C LYS A 623 -14.80 13.70 11.02
N PRO A 624 -15.11 12.43 11.31
CA PRO A 624 -14.60 11.31 10.51
C PRO A 624 -15.07 11.43 9.07
N ASP A 625 -14.17 11.14 8.14
CA ASP A 625 -14.52 11.08 6.74
C ASP A 625 -14.54 9.64 6.26
N ASN A 626 -15.73 9.10 6.00
CA ASN A 626 -15.89 7.74 5.56
C ASN A 626 -15.68 7.56 4.03
N PHE A 627 -15.48 8.64 3.28
CA PHE A 627 -15.39 8.59 1.82
C PHE A 627 -14.03 9.02 1.24
N LEU A 628 -13.22 9.77 1.95
CA LEU A 628 -11.98 10.34 1.39
C LEU A 628 -11.03 9.27 0.83
N LEU A 629 -10.79 8.19 1.57
CA LEU A 629 -9.95 7.09 1.08
C LEU A 629 -10.55 6.44 -0.17
N ILE A 630 -11.87 6.32 -0.21
CA ILE A 630 -12.63 5.74 -1.32
C ILE A 630 -12.51 6.62 -2.56
N GLU A 631 -12.66 7.95 -2.42
CA GLU A 631 -12.53 8.88 -3.54
C GLU A 631 -11.13 8.82 -4.16
N ILE A 632 -10.08 8.79 -3.33
CA ILE A 632 -8.70 8.66 -3.81
C ILE A 632 -8.50 7.34 -4.56
N LEU A 633 -8.89 6.21 -3.94
CA LEU A 633 -8.73 4.89 -4.55
C LEU A 633 -9.55 4.75 -5.84
N PHE A 634 -10.76 5.29 -5.86
CA PHE A 634 -11.61 5.27 -7.04
C PHE A 634 -11.04 6.12 -8.17
N PHE A 635 -10.56 7.35 -7.87
CA PHE A 635 -9.88 8.19 -8.84
C PHE A 635 -8.70 7.47 -9.48
N LEU A 636 -7.83 6.88 -8.68
CA LEU A 636 -6.66 6.14 -9.16
C LEU A 636 -7.06 4.88 -9.94
N ALA A 637 -8.07 4.12 -9.47
CA ALA A 637 -8.56 2.93 -10.15
C ALA A 637 -9.15 3.25 -11.53
N ARG A 638 -9.92 4.33 -11.64
CA ARG A 638 -10.53 4.79 -12.89
C ARG A 638 -9.50 5.25 -13.91
N ASN A 639 -8.47 5.93 -13.43
CA ASN A 639 -7.46 6.55 -14.27
C ASN A 639 -6.20 5.67 -14.46
N ARG A 640 -6.19 4.42 -14.00
CA ARG A 640 -5.02 3.52 -14.00
C ARG A 640 -4.34 3.31 -15.35
N LYS A 641 -5.09 3.47 -16.47
CA LYS A 641 -4.56 3.36 -17.85
C LYS A 641 -4.27 4.72 -18.50
N ARG A 642 -4.49 5.81 -17.80
CA ARG A 642 -4.20 7.16 -18.30
C ARG A 642 -2.78 7.55 -17.93
N VAL A 643 -2.14 8.28 -18.82
CA VAL A 643 -0.84 8.89 -18.58
C VAL A 643 -1.04 10.11 -17.68
N GLY A 644 -0.35 10.16 -16.56
CA GLY A 644 -0.41 11.29 -15.64
C GLY A 644 0.57 12.40 -16.01
N GLN A 645 0.68 13.41 -15.13
CA GLN A 645 1.42 14.64 -15.37
C GLN A 645 2.93 14.42 -15.59
N MET A 646 3.48 13.34 -15.03
CA MET A 646 4.89 12.98 -15.18
C MET A 646 5.18 12.08 -16.39
N GLY A 647 4.20 11.87 -17.26
CA GLY A 647 4.34 11.02 -18.45
C GLY A 647 4.32 9.52 -18.15
N LEU A 648 3.91 9.09 -16.95
CA LEU A 648 3.82 7.69 -16.54
C LEU A 648 2.36 7.23 -16.48
N GLU A 649 2.09 6.04 -17.02
CA GLU A 649 0.76 5.45 -17.02
C GLU A 649 0.34 5.07 -15.58
N GLY A 650 -0.86 5.50 -15.18
CA GLY A 650 -1.45 5.22 -13.86
C GLY A 650 -0.89 6.06 -12.71
N TYR A 651 0.16 6.85 -12.91
CA TYR A 651 0.75 7.72 -11.88
C TYR A 651 0.21 9.15 -11.97
N PHE A 652 -0.29 9.67 -10.86
CA PHE A 652 -0.83 11.03 -10.76
C PHE A 652 -0.16 11.76 -9.61
N THR A 653 0.18 13.04 -9.82
CA THR A 653 0.77 13.86 -8.75
C THR A 653 -0.21 14.03 -7.60
N CYS A 654 0.29 14.01 -6.37
CA CYS A 654 -0.52 14.26 -5.18
C CYS A 654 -1.22 15.62 -5.28
N GLN A 655 -0.57 16.62 -5.90
CA GLN A 655 -1.18 17.91 -6.18
C GLN A 655 -2.42 17.77 -7.06
N SER A 656 -2.34 17.05 -8.19
CA SER A 656 -3.49 16.91 -9.10
C SER A 656 -4.66 16.13 -8.47
N ILE A 657 -4.37 15.15 -7.62
CA ILE A 657 -5.39 14.43 -6.86
C ILE A 657 -6.06 15.39 -5.86
N THR A 658 -5.26 16.18 -5.15
CA THR A 658 -5.73 17.18 -4.19
C THR A 658 -6.61 18.23 -4.87
N GLU A 659 -6.17 18.81 -5.97
CA GLU A 659 -6.95 19.77 -6.77
C GLU A 659 -8.28 19.18 -7.25
N ASN A 660 -8.28 17.91 -7.67
CA ASN A 660 -9.49 17.22 -8.07
C ASN A 660 -10.47 17.06 -6.91
N LEU A 661 -9.98 16.66 -5.73
CA LEU A 661 -10.81 16.40 -4.55
C LEU A 661 -11.25 17.67 -3.83
N GLN A 662 -10.51 18.78 -3.95
CA GLN A 662 -10.98 20.10 -3.50
C GLN A 662 -12.31 20.51 -4.11
N LYS A 663 -12.61 20.09 -5.34
CA LYS A 663 -13.91 20.32 -5.98
C LYS A 663 -15.07 19.67 -5.23
N PHE A 664 -14.78 18.62 -4.47
CA PHE A 664 -15.73 17.92 -3.62
C PHE A 664 -15.70 18.38 -2.15
N GLY A 665 -14.95 19.44 -1.85
CA GLY A 665 -14.90 20.04 -0.50
C GLY A 665 -13.83 19.48 0.41
N TYR A 666 -12.92 18.66 -0.09
CA TYR A 666 -11.84 18.13 0.74
C TYR A 666 -10.70 19.14 0.94
N ASP A 667 -10.21 19.22 2.16
CA ASP A 667 -9.04 20.04 2.48
C ASP A 667 -7.76 19.41 1.91
N PRO A 668 -6.83 20.22 1.35
CA PRO A 668 -5.57 19.70 0.80
C PRO A 668 -4.72 18.91 1.79
N GLN A 669 -4.70 19.32 3.05
CA GLN A 669 -3.92 18.64 4.09
C GLN A 669 -4.54 17.28 4.44
N ASP A 670 -5.88 17.20 4.49
CA ASP A 670 -6.58 15.93 4.71
C ASP A 670 -6.33 14.96 3.56
N VAL A 671 -6.36 15.45 2.30
CA VAL A 671 -6.06 14.61 1.14
C VAL A 671 -4.63 14.09 1.19
N LEU A 672 -3.66 14.94 1.53
CA LEU A 672 -2.27 14.53 1.65
C LEU A 672 -2.06 13.53 2.80
N GLY A 673 -2.74 13.76 3.94
CA GLY A 673 -2.77 12.82 5.06
C GLY A 673 -3.37 11.47 4.68
N ALA A 674 -4.48 11.47 3.94
CA ALA A 674 -5.14 10.27 3.44
C ALA A 674 -4.26 9.50 2.43
N LEU A 675 -3.54 10.19 1.54
CA LEU A 675 -2.57 9.58 0.64
C LEU A 675 -1.45 8.88 1.42
N ASN A 676 -0.91 9.53 2.45
CA ASN A 676 0.10 8.92 3.33
C ASN A 676 -0.46 7.71 4.10
N HIS A 677 -1.71 7.79 4.56
CA HIS A 677 -2.38 6.64 5.19
C HIS A 677 -2.52 5.45 4.23
N LEU A 678 -2.98 5.69 3.00
CA LEU A 678 -3.10 4.65 1.96
C LEU A 678 -1.74 4.05 1.56
N LEU A 679 -0.68 4.87 1.52
CA LEU A 679 0.68 4.42 1.26
C LEU A 679 1.17 3.48 2.37
N ASN A 680 0.99 3.85 3.63
CA ASN A 680 1.36 3.04 4.79
C ASN A 680 0.59 1.71 4.84
N LYS A 681 -0.67 1.71 4.39
CA LYS A 681 -1.49 0.48 4.25
C LYS A 681 -1.18 -0.33 3.00
N GLN A 682 -0.23 0.10 2.16
CA GLN A 682 0.13 -0.56 0.91
C GLN A 682 -1.07 -0.74 -0.05
N LEU A 683 -1.97 0.23 -0.09
CA LEU A 683 -3.07 0.29 -1.04
C LEU A 683 -2.72 1.10 -2.28
N ILE A 684 -1.75 2.01 -2.16
CA ILE A 684 -1.15 2.78 -3.24
C ILE A 684 0.38 2.67 -3.18
N ALA A 685 1.05 3.04 -4.26
CA ALA A 685 2.51 3.15 -4.31
C ALA A 685 2.89 4.54 -4.82
N ALA A 686 4.00 5.08 -4.32
CA ALA A 686 4.60 6.32 -4.81
C ALA A 686 5.63 6.02 -5.92
N ASP A 687 5.87 6.99 -6.80
CA ASP A 687 6.88 6.93 -7.86
C ASP A 687 8.29 7.13 -7.32
N HIS A 688 8.42 7.82 -6.22
CA HIS A 688 9.66 7.96 -5.49
C HIS A 688 9.62 7.14 -4.20
N MET A 689 10.77 6.90 -3.68
CA MET A 689 11.02 5.81 -2.74
C MET A 689 11.14 6.22 -1.28
N ASN A 690 10.53 7.35 -0.91
CA ASN A 690 10.29 7.66 0.49
C ASN A 690 9.07 6.87 0.96
N PHE A 691 9.31 5.65 1.47
CA PHE A 691 8.26 4.76 1.97
C PHE A 691 7.45 5.31 3.14
N GLN A 692 7.84 6.44 3.69
CA GLN A 692 7.22 6.96 4.90
C GLN A 692 6.26 8.10 4.65
N LYS A 693 6.45 8.90 3.61
CA LYS A 693 5.63 10.08 3.39
C LYS A 693 5.71 10.58 1.95
N VAL A 694 4.55 10.93 1.36
CA VAL A 694 4.48 11.63 0.07
C VAL A 694 4.20 13.12 0.29
N GLU A 695 4.70 13.93 -0.64
CA GLU A 695 4.49 15.37 -0.74
C GLU A 695 3.70 15.70 -2.01
N LEU A 696 3.29 16.97 -2.18
CA LEU A 696 2.42 17.39 -3.29
C LEU A 696 2.98 17.09 -4.68
N ASN A 697 4.30 17.19 -4.85
CA ASN A 697 4.96 16.95 -6.13
C ASN A 697 5.19 15.48 -6.47
N ASP A 698 5.00 14.60 -5.49
CA ASP A 698 5.18 13.17 -5.69
C ASP A 698 4.00 12.59 -6.44
N SER A 699 4.24 11.54 -7.22
CA SER A 699 3.19 10.86 -7.96
C SER A 699 2.88 9.51 -7.30
N VAL A 700 1.60 9.15 -7.30
CA VAL A 700 1.12 7.90 -6.72
C VAL A 700 0.25 7.14 -7.71
N ARG A 701 0.19 5.83 -7.54
CA ARG A 701 -0.70 4.93 -8.28
C ARG A 701 -1.38 3.94 -7.36
N ILE A 702 -2.49 3.37 -7.83
CA ILE A 702 -3.16 2.29 -7.10
C ILE A 702 -2.39 0.98 -7.20
N LEU A 703 -2.35 0.22 -6.11
CA LEU A 703 -1.88 -1.17 -6.09
C LEU A 703 -3.05 -2.15 -6.29
N ALA A 704 -2.73 -3.41 -6.59
CA ALA A 704 -3.73 -4.46 -6.73
C ALA A 704 -4.58 -4.62 -5.44
N SER A 705 -3.95 -4.50 -4.26
CA SER A 705 -4.65 -4.48 -2.97
C SER A 705 -5.65 -3.34 -2.87
N GLY A 706 -5.28 -2.10 -3.22
CA GLY A 706 -6.19 -0.95 -3.22
C GLY A 706 -7.35 -1.12 -4.21
N TYR A 707 -7.05 -1.66 -5.39
CA TYR A 707 -8.07 -1.95 -6.41
C TYR A 707 -9.12 -2.95 -5.91
N ILE A 708 -8.69 -4.05 -5.30
CA ILE A 708 -9.61 -5.06 -4.72
C ILE A 708 -10.44 -4.46 -3.58
N HIS A 709 -9.86 -3.62 -2.72
CA HIS A 709 -10.62 -2.97 -1.65
C HIS A 709 -11.79 -2.16 -2.19
N VAL A 710 -11.54 -1.26 -3.16
CA VAL A 710 -12.58 -0.33 -3.64
C VAL A 710 -13.54 -0.97 -4.64
N ARG A 711 -13.12 -2.02 -5.37
CA ARG A 711 -13.92 -2.61 -6.46
C ARG A 711 -14.63 -3.92 -6.10
N VAL A 712 -14.13 -4.64 -5.11
CA VAL A 712 -14.62 -5.98 -4.75
C VAL A 712 -15.09 -6.04 -3.30
N LEU A 713 -14.20 -5.73 -2.34
CA LEU A 713 -14.50 -5.93 -0.93
C LEU A 713 -15.66 -5.06 -0.43
N THR A 714 -15.79 -3.83 -0.93
CA THR A 714 -16.91 -2.94 -0.57
C THR A 714 -18.29 -3.47 -0.96
N GLY A 715 -18.36 -4.46 -1.86
CA GLY A 715 -19.61 -5.16 -2.18
C GLY A 715 -19.87 -6.41 -1.33
N ARG A 716 -18.98 -6.75 -0.38
CA ARG A 716 -19.07 -7.99 0.43
C ARG A 716 -19.55 -7.72 1.85
N LEU A 717 -20.63 -8.41 2.26
CA LEU A 717 -21.20 -8.24 3.60
C LEU A 717 -20.20 -8.52 4.71
N GLU A 718 -19.36 -9.52 4.52
CA GLU A 718 -18.38 -9.93 5.52
C GLU A 718 -17.32 -8.87 5.75
N TYR A 719 -16.88 -8.19 4.65
CA TYR A 719 -15.98 -7.06 4.75
C TYR A 719 -16.67 -5.89 5.47
N LEU A 720 -17.85 -5.50 4.99
CA LEU A 720 -18.58 -4.38 5.55
C LEU A 720 -18.88 -4.59 7.05
N TYR A 721 -19.42 -5.76 7.41
CA TYR A 721 -19.69 -6.08 8.82
C TYR A 721 -18.39 -6.13 9.65
N GLY A 722 -17.34 -6.73 9.08
CA GLY A 722 -16.09 -6.92 9.80
C GLY A 722 -15.41 -5.61 10.20
N ILE A 723 -15.51 -4.55 9.39
CA ILE A 723 -14.90 -3.24 9.68
C ILE A 723 -15.74 -2.39 10.65
N LEU A 724 -17.05 -2.68 10.82
CA LEU A 724 -17.96 -1.83 11.60
C LEU A 724 -17.47 -1.52 13.01
N PRO A 725 -16.93 -2.48 13.78
CA PRO A 725 -16.48 -2.18 15.14
C PRO A 725 -15.52 -0.99 15.22
N THR A 726 -14.67 -0.83 14.22
CA THR A 726 -13.60 0.19 14.16
C THR A 726 -13.93 1.37 13.26
N THR A 727 -15.06 1.37 12.57
CA THR A 727 -15.48 2.49 11.72
C THR A 727 -16.04 3.61 12.59
N PRO A 728 -15.57 4.85 12.42
CA PRO A 728 -16.08 6.00 13.14
C PRO A 728 -17.42 6.49 12.55
N PHE A 729 -18.36 6.83 13.42
CA PHE A 729 -19.67 7.38 13.08
C PHE A 729 -19.84 8.78 13.66
N THR A 730 -20.59 9.63 12.99
CA THR A 730 -21.03 10.94 13.50
C THR A 730 -22.33 10.84 14.30
N ASP A 731 -23.13 9.80 14.02
CA ASP A 731 -24.39 9.51 14.73
C ASP A 731 -24.20 8.43 15.81
N LYS A 732 -24.35 8.85 17.06
CA LYS A 732 -24.24 7.97 18.23
C LYS A 732 -25.27 6.82 18.19
N ARG A 733 -26.50 7.11 17.79
CA ARG A 733 -27.58 6.11 17.78
C ARG A 733 -27.28 4.95 16.83
N THR A 734 -26.77 5.27 15.66
CA THR A 734 -26.37 4.24 14.68
C THR A 734 -25.17 3.46 15.19
N ALA A 735 -24.16 4.13 15.76
CA ALA A 735 -23.00 3.45 16.36
C ALA A 735 -23.41 2.49 17.49
N ASP A 736 -24.29 2.93 18.41
CA ASP A 736 -24.77 2.11 19.53
C ASP A 736 -25.59 0.91 19.01
N ARG A 737 -26.50 1.10 18.06
CA ARG A 737 -27.30 0.00 17.48
C ARG A 737 -26.44 -1.05 16.76
N ILE A 738 -25.41 -0.63 16.07
CA ILE A 738 -24.42 -1.55 15.45
C ILE A 738 -23.61 -2.22 16.57
N GLY A 739 -23.21 -1.48 17.59
CA GLY A 739 -22.49 -1.98 18.75
C GLY A 739 -23.26 -3.09 19.49
N ASP A 740 -24.58 -2.95 19.65
CA ASP A 740 -25.43 -4.00 20.21
C ASP A 740 -25.39 -5.30 19.39
N ILE A 741 -25.37 -5.19 18.06
CA ILE A 741 -25.24 -6.37 17.19
C ILE A 741 -23.85 -6.99 17.33
N VAL A 742 -22.80 -6.18 17.40
CA VAL A 742 -21.43 -6.67 17.65
C VAL A 742 -21.33 -7.35 19.02
N ASN A 743 -21.96 -6.79 20.05
CA ASN A 743 -22.02 -7.38 21.39
C ASN A 743 -22.69 -8.76 21.38
N ASN A 744 -23.72 -8.97 20.55
CA ASN A 744 -24.30 -10.31 20.37
C ASN A 744 -23.26 -11.31 19.82
N GLU A 745 -22.36 -10.91 18.93
CA GLU A 745 -21.24 -11.76 18.48
C GLU A 745 -20.25 -12.04 19.62
N VAL A 746 -19.95 -11.02 20.45
CA VAL A 746 -19.08 -11.18 21.63
C VAL A 746 -19.62 -12.25 22.57
N VAL A 747 -20.92 -12.21 22.86
CA VAL A 747 -21.57 -13.13 23.81
C VAL A 747 -21.75 -14.52 23.23
N ARG A 748 -22.10 -14.64 21.95
CA ARG A 748 -22.46 -15.92 21.31
C ARG A 748 -21.32 -16.57 20.54
N GLY A 749 -20.21 -15.86 20.30
CA GLY A 749 -19.08 -16.31 19.47
C GLY A 749 -19.30 -16.18 17.96
N GLU A 750 -20.54 -16.30 17.49
CA GLU A 750 -20.92 -16.11 16.07
C GLU A 750 -22.32 -15.48 15.96
N ILE A 751 -22.57 -14.79 14.87
CA ILE A 751 -23.90 -14.24 14.53
C ILE A 751 -24.38 -14.79 13.19
N GLY A 752 -25.72 -14.88 13.06
CA GLY A 752 -26.36 -15.30 11.83
C GLY A 752 -26.32 -14.23 10.73
N LEU A 753 -26.53 -14.67 9.49
CA LEU A 753 -26.56 -13.80 8.30
C LEU A 753 -27.57 -12.65 8.44
N HIS A 754 -28.72 -12.88 9.05
CA HIS A 754 -29.75 -11.86 9.27
C HIS A 754 -29.23 -10.68 10.13
N GLN A 755 -28.48 -10.94 11.21
CA GLN A 755 -27.91 -9.89 12.06
C GLN A 755 -26.77 -9.17 11.33
N THR A 756 -25.93 -9.89 10.60
CA THR A 756 -24.88 -9.31 9.74
C THR A 756 -25.49 -8.35 8.71
N LEU A 757 -26.56 -8.80 8.03
CA LEU A 757 -27.26 -8.00 7.04
C LEU A 757 -27.85 -6.73 7.68
N ARG A 758 -28.49 -6.88 8.86
CA ARG A 758 -29.07 -5.74 9.59
C ARG A 758 -28.03 -4.68 9.95
N ALA A 759 -26.86 -5.08 10.42
CA ALA A 759 -25.79 -4.15 10.75
C ALA A 759 -25.27 -3.42 9.49
N VAL A 760 -25.12 -4.12 8.37
CA VAL A 760 -24.70 -3.53 7.09
C VAL A 760 -25.77 -2.59 6.52
N GLU A 761 -27.05 -2.88 6.69
CA GLU A 761 -28.13 -1.97 6.31
C GLU A 761 -28.10 -0.66 7.11
N LEU A 762 -27.90 -0.73 8.43
CA LEU A 762 -27.72 0.46 9.27
C LEU A 762 -26.52 1.30 8.82
N PHE A 763 -25.43 0.65 8.46
CA PHE A 763 -24.24 1.33 7.92
C PHE A 763 -24.51 1.98 6.56
N PHE A 764 -25.21 1.28 5.68
CA PHE A 764 -25.58 1.80 4.36
C PHE A 764 -26.49 3.04 4.47
N ASP A 765 -27.50 2.98 5.37
CA ASP A 765 -28.39 4.12 5.62
C ASP A 765 -27.61 5.33 6.16
N TYR A 766 -26.68 5.10 7.08
CA TYR A 766 -25.78 6.13 7.59
C TYR A 766 -24.91 6.73 6.48
N LEU A 767 -24.27 5.90 5.65
CA LEU A 767 -23.44 6.38 4.55
C LEU A 767 -24.24 7.19 3.52
N ASN A 768 -25.51 6.82 3.26
CA ASN A 768 -26.38 7.62 2.39
C ASN A 768 -26.70 8.99 3.00
N GLN A 769 -26.92 9.07 4.31
CA GLN A 769 -27.13 10.35 5.02
C GLN A 769 -25.88 11.23 4.92
N GLU A 770 -24.68 10.68 5.18
CA GLU A 770 -23.42 11.38 5.05
C GLU A 770 -23.15 11.83 3.60
N ASN A 771 -23.49 11.00 2.61
CA ASN A 771 -23.38 11.37 1.20
C ASN A 771 -24.28 12.57 0.87
N ASN A 772 -25.53 12.54 1.31
CA ASN A 772 -26.49 13.62 1.05
C ASN A 772 -26.10 14.94 1.71
N PHE A 773 -25.35 14.88 2.81
CA PHE A 773 -24.89 16.06 3.53
C PHE A 773 -23.79 16.84 2.77
N LEU A 774 -22.92 16.13 2.05
CA LEU A 774 -21.76 16.71 1.36
C LEU A 774 -21.95 16.84 -0.18
N THR A 775 -22.90 16.10 -0.75
CA THR A 775 -23.14 16.11 -2.19
C THR A 775 -24.33 16.97 -2.55
N ASN A 776 -24.11 17.89 -3.49
CA ASN A 776 -25.18 18.56 -4.18
C ASN A 776 -25.66 17.72 -5.40
N SER A 777 -26.76 18.15 -5.99
CA SER A 777 -27.33 17.51 -7.17
C SER A 777 -26.39 17.51 -8.39
N PHE A 778 -25.47 18.44 -8.46
CA PHE A 778 -24.45 18.53 -9.52
C PHE A 778 -23.39 17.44 -9.39
N LEU A 779 -22.89 17.21 -8.17
CA LEU A 779 -21.90 16.17 -7.88
C LEU A 779 -22.53 14.76 -7.97
N GLN A 780 -23.82 14.61 -7.73
CA GLN A 780 -24.55 13.35 -7.91
C GLN A 780 -24.62 12.91 -9.38
N SER A 781 -24.54 13.83 -10.33
CA SER A 781 -24.50 13.49 -11.76
C SER A 781 -23.13 13.02 -12.24
N SER A 782 -22.07 13.24 -11.47
CA SER A 782 -20.73 12.76 -11.77
C SER A 782 -20.48 11.40 -11.13
N GLU A 783 -19.79 10.51 -11.84
CA GLU A 783 -19.36 9.23 -11.29
C GLU A 783 -18.26 9.46 -10.25
N THR A 784 -18.65 9.50 -8.99
CA THR A 784 -17.75 9.66 -7.83
C THR A 784 -17.50 8.31 -7.15
N GLY A 785 -16.43 8.23 -6.36
CA GLY A 785 -16.09 7.03 -5.59
C GLY A 785 -17.19 6.65 -4.60
N ARG A 786 -17.79 7.66 -3.93
CA ARG A 786 -18.89 7.43 -2.98
C ARG A 786 -20.14 6.88 -3.64
N VAL A 787 -20.57 7.44 -4.76
CA VAL A 787 -21.75 6.94 -5.51
C VAL A 787 -21.48 5.52 -6.00
N TYR A 788 -20.28 5.25 -6.51
CA TYR A 788 -19.90 3.94 -6.97
C TYR A 788 -19.96 2.89 -5.84
N VAL A 789 -19.34 3.19 -4.68
CA VAL A 789 -19.30 2.26 -3.55
C VAL A 789 -20.68 2.07 -2.93
N LEU A 790 -21.48 3.12 -2.78
CA LEU A 790 -22.87 3.00 -2.32
C LEU A 790 -23.69 2.07 -3.22
N ASN A 791 -23.51 2.14 -4.55
CA ASN A 791 -24.17 1.22 -5.48
C ASN A 791 -23.67 -0.23 -5.31
N LEU A 792 -22.35 -0.44 -5.05
CA LEU A 792 -21.81 -1.77 -4.76
C LEU A 792 -22.39 -2.35 -3.46
N ILE A 793 -22.43 -1.57 -2.40
CA ILE A 793 -23.02 -1.98 -1.10
C ILE A 793 -24.49 -2.38 -1.30
N ARG A 794 -25.25 -1.54 -1.99
CA ARG A 794 -26.67 -1.82 -2.29
C ARG A 794 -26.85 -3.13 -3.05
N ARG A 795 -26.01 -3.40 -4.07
CA ARG A 795 -26.02 -4.67 -4.81
C ARG A 795 -25.70 -5.85 -3.90
N GLY A 796 -24.66 -5.72 -3.05
CA GLY A 796 -24.28 -6.75 -2.07
C GLY A 796 -25.41 -7.09 -1.09
N ILE A 797 -26.11 -6.07 -0.56
CA ILE A 797 -27.29 -6.25 0.30
C ILE A 797 -28.40 -7.00 -0.43
N LEU A 798 -28.78 -6.54 -1.65
CA LEU A 798 -29.84 -7.16 -2.44
C LEU A 798 -29.51 -8.62 -2.79
N HIS A 799 -28.28 -8.89 -3.19
CA HIS A 799 -27.82 -10.24 -3.49
C HIS A 799 -27.95 -11.15 -2.26
N SER A 800 -27.50 -10.69 -1.10
CA SER A 800 -27.57 -11.48 0.13
C SER A 800 -29.01 -11.75 0.58
N LYS A 801 -29.94 -10.82 0.34
CA LYS A 801 -31.40 -11.05 0.52
C LYS A 801 -31.92 -12.13 -0.41
N ASN A 802 -31.52 -12.13 -1.68
CA ASN A 802 -31.94 -13.12 -2.66
C ASN A 802 -31.38 -14.53 -2.35
N VAL A 803 -30.14 -14.63 -1.89
CA VAL A 803 -29.57 -15.91 -1.41
C VAL A 803 -30.33 -16.45 -0.21
N THR A 804 -30.71 -15.58 0.73
CA THR A 804 -31.49 -15.98 1.92
C THR A 804 -32.87 -16.45 1.56
N SER A 805 -33.49 -15.95 0.51
CA SER A 805 -34.80 -16.37 -0.02
C SER A 805 -34.73 -17.56 -0.99
N GLY A 806 -33.53 -18.12 -1.25
CA GLY A 806 -33.37 -19.28 -2.13
C GLY A 806 -33.49 -18.97 -3.64
N LEU A 807 -33.45 -17.71 -4.03
CA LEU A 807 -33.70 -17.25 -5.41
C LEU A 807 -32.46 -17.27 -6.31
N THR A 808 -31.24 -17.35 -5.77
CA THR A 808 -29.99 -17.35 -6.55
C THR A 808 -28.87 -18.14 -5.89
N THR A 809 -27.97 -18.68 -6.72
CA THR A 809 -26.69 -19.26 -6.29
C THR A 809 -25.62 -18.15 -6.18
N GLU A 810 -24.55 -18.36 -5.42
CA GLU A 810 -23.45 -17.38 -5.22
C GLU A 810 -22.87 -16.91 -6.57
N PRO A 811 -22.81 -15.60 -6.88
CA PRO A 811 -22.25 -15.08 -8.12
C PRO A 811 -20.73 -15.01 -8.07
N ASP A 812 -20.15 -14.94 -9.26
CA ASP A 812 -18.72 -14.75 -9.45
C ASP A 812 -18.30 -13.33 -9.03
N ILE A 813 -17.20 -13.20 -8.29
CA ILE A 813 -16.71 -11.92 -7.74
C ILE A 813 -16.42 -10.87 -8.81
N LEU A 814 -16.13 -11.30 -10.04
CA LEU A 814 -15.71 -10.42 -11.14
C LEU A 814 -16.85 -9.93 -12.04
N ASP A 815 -18.06 -10.45 -11.88
CA ASP A 815 -19.25 -9.98 -12.59
C ASP A 815 -19.92 -8.77 -11.89
N LEU A 816 -19.36 -8.32 -10.78
CA LEU A 816 -19.68 -7.08 -10.10
C LEU A 816 -18.65 -5.99 -10.44
#